data_c1b748768225bb63e0a3556987a7addc
#
_entry.id   c1b748768225bb63e0a3556987a7addc
#
_cell.length_a   1.000
_cell.length_b   1.000
_cell.length_c   1.000
_cell.angle_alpha   90.00
_cell.angle_beta   90.00
_cell.angle_gamma   90.00
#
_symmetry.space_group_name_H-M   'P 1'
#
loop_
_entity.id
_entity.type
_entity.pdbx_description
1 polymer ?
#
loop_
_entity_poly.entity_id
_entity_poly.type
_entity_poly.pdbx_seq_one_letter_code
_entity_poly.pdbx_strand_id
1 'polypeptide(L)'
;MPINSQETSLPFAYTTPDRLVLDFAVRGLVVLSPESLGIPAEVHQQVYTQEKAVHDTGVRVTPANVPAVLDLLKAPGLVAACNQLVGKNWAIVPFTHNASFTSGARDQHWHKDDNGPYNSRKQRHHQAVQIEMLYYPQPVTEQMGPTATVPYSQYWTFNHEENHDNFAGADHLDFAYVLAGMEREPVSGPDSKYALEDIIHARTAHDIRMREAVTKTGWPLVYSFEAAPLRAGSVVLYSHNTFHRGNHRRDDWRTWQENPRFMWRFWLYRTTEPDEPEDDSVTKISWHNLGIDPMTKVDLATVGDDVTTVWRYHHHWLKTGQTPPPRPETAILAPAELEKAADRLFTQLHTNGDEAEPIRMGAAYQLAAIGDPQLATQLLGKALYTDRESVRRAATYGLIAVGEAATATFLAAANSPIKWVRKAGVYGLGDASPLTETVLQTVVSRLHEDSSVYIRSVAAGTLGCLGRRAIATGIGIDLIPSCLAALLQSLAHEENRLAMSKAQGRSIKFVRPTDECDVCEGDGVDFGLERYAPVRSAVRENVLWSIVILCSHGTPVLGPALEPTVAALEAVIRTDKNVIAVGFAMDALARLVNLRSQEGEPQPLIADLQTNLRAILSESPIQCWESLVRGSITP
;
A
#
# COMPACT_ATOMS: atom_id res chain seq x y z
N MET A 1 10.79 29.53 -29.14
CA MET A 1 10.57 28.82 -30.42
C MET A 1 9.29 28.01 -30.27
N PRO A 2 8.34 28.02 -31.19
CA PRO A 2 7.13 27.22 -31.05
C PRO A 2 7.49 25.74 -31.17
N ILE A 3 7.10 24.98 -30.16
CA ILE A 3 7.24 23.53 -30.15
C ILE A 3 6.26 22.96 -31.18
N ASN A 4 6.81 22.45 -32.27
CA ASN A 4 6.06 21.72 -33.28
C ASN A 4 5.38 20.53 -32.60
N SER A 5 4.05 20.54 -32.59
CA SER A 5 3.21 19.41 -32.19
C SER A 5 3.27 18.29 -33.23
N GLN A 6 4.34 17.52 -33.25
CA GLN A 6 4.24 16.17 -33.78
C GLN A 6 3.59 15.32 -32.68
N GLU A 7 2.35 14.91 -32.89
CA GLU A 7 1.69 13.81 -32.17
C GLU A 7 2.53 12.54 -32.37
N THR A 8 3.54 12.36 -31.52
CA THR A 8 4.18 11.07 -31.39
C THR A 8 3.16 10.15 -30.74
N SER A 9 2.70 9.15 -31.47
CA SER A 9 1.85 8.10 -30.91
C SER A 9 2.55 7.53 -29.68
N LEU A 10 1.88 7.63 -28.52
CA LEU A 10 2.43 7.07 -27.28
C LEU A 10 2.61 5.55 -27.43
N PRO A 11 3.66 4.96 -26.85
CA PRO A 11 3.92 3.53 -26.96
C PRO A 11 2.86 2.68 -26.24
N PHE A 12 2.03 3.28 -25.39
CA PHE A 12 0.92 2.65 -24.68
C PHE A 12 -0.29 3.57 -24.62
N ALA A 13 -1.48 2.99 -24.38
CA ALA A 13 -2.69 3.76 -24.17
C ALA A 13 -2.81 4.18 -22.70
N TYR A 14 -3.24 5.39 -22.43
CA TYR A 14 -3.70 5.81 -21.11
C TYR A 14 -4.91 4.99 -20.69
N THR A 15 -5.03 4.72 -19.38
CA THR A 15 -6.18 4.02 -18.82
C THR A 15 -7.41 4.90 -18.87
N THR A 16 -8.51 4.38 -19.42
CA THR A 16 -9.80 5.05 -19.46
C THR A 16 -10.58 4.79 -18.16
N PRO A 17 -11.49 5.70 -17.74
CA PRO A 17 -12.24 5.54 -16.48
C PRO A 17 -13.04 4.23 -16.39
N ASP A 18 -13.60 3.75 -17.48
CA ASP A 18 -14.38 2.50 -17.56
C ASP A 18 -13.51 1.24 -17.37
N ARG A 19 -12.22 1.32 -17.65
CA ARG A 19 -11.26 0.23 -17.48
C ARG A 19 -10.44 0.31 -16.19
N LEU A 20 -10.56 1.39 -15.43
CA LEU A 20 -9.67 1.69 -14.29
C LEU A 20 -9.53 0.50 -13.33
N VAL A 21 -10.64 -0.01 -12.82
CA VAL A 21 -10.64 -1.09 -11.82
C VAL A 21 -10.16 -2.41 -12.42
N LEU A 22 -10.57 -2.71 -13.67
CA LEU A 22 -10.12 -3.92 -14.35
C LEU A 22 -8.62 -3.89 -14.60
N ASP A 23 -8.12 -2.81 -15.19
CA ASP A 23 -6.70 -2.66 -15.52
C ASP A 23 -5.84 -2.68 -14.26
N PHE A 24 -6.30 -2.06 -13.18
CA PHE A 24 -5.62 -2.09 -11.89
C PHE A 24 -5.62 -3.48 -11.27
N ALA A 25 -6.75 -4.17 -11.24
CA ALA A 25 -6.85 -5.53 -10.70
C ALA A 25 -5.99 -6.55 -11.49
N VAL A 26 -5.92 -6.39 -12.80
CA VAL A 26 -5.15 -7.28 -13.68
C VAL A 26 -3.66 -6.93 -13.67
N ARG A 27 -3.31 -5.68 -13.91
CA ARG A 27 -1.93 -5.23 -14.18
C ARG A 27 -1.19 -4.74 -12.93
N GLY A 28 -1.93 -4.29 -11.91
CA GLY A 28 -1.37 -3.66 -10.70
C GLY A 28 -1.01 -2.20 -10.87
N LEU A 29 -1.23 -1.62 -12.05
CA LEU A 29 -0.98 -0.21 -12.33
C LEU A 29 -1.92 0.34 -13.39
N VAL A 30 -2.16 1.67 -13.31
CA VAL A 30 -2.90 2.46 -14.30
C VAL A 30 -2.18 3.78 -14.54
N VAL A 31 -2.33 4.33 -15.74
CA VAL A 31 -1.75 5.63 -16.12
C VAL A 31 -2.87 6.54 -16.56
N LEU A 32 -3.07 7.62 -15.83
CA LEU A 32 -4.11 8.60 -16.08
C LEU A 32 -3.55 9.74 -16.94
N SER A 33 -4.30 10.12 -17.97
CA SER A 33 -3.94 11.26 -18.81
C SER A 33 -4.23 12.57 -18.08
N PRO A 34 -3.51 13.67 -18.43
CA PRO A 34 -3.78 14.99 -17.87
C PRO A 34 -5.25 15.41 -18.04
N GLU A 35 -5.85 15.08 -19.18
CA GLU A 35 -7.24 15.45 -19.49
C GLU A 35 -8.24 14.70 -18.58
N SER A 36 -7.94 13.44 -18.24
CA SER A 36 -8.79 12.64 -17.37
C SER A 36 -8.83 13.14 -15.92
N LEU A 37 -7.83 13.94 -15.52
CA LEU A 37 -7.78 14.54 -14.19
C LEU A 37 -8.69 15.75 -14.04
N GLY A 38 -9.03 16.43 -15.15
CA GLY A 38 -9.81 17.67 -15.15
C GLY A 38 -9.03 18.89 -14.63
N ILE A 39 -7.70 18.88 -14.75
CA ILE A 39 -6.83 19.99 -14.34
C ILE A 39 -6.38 20.78 -15.56
N PRO A 40 -6.47 22.12 -15.53
CA PRO A 40 -5.92 22.95 -16.58
C PRO A 40 -4.40 22.78 -16.75
N ALA A 41 -3.91 22.85 -18.00
CA ALA A 41 -2.49 22.71 -18.31
C ALA A 41 -1.61 23.73 -17.58
N GLU A 42 -2.16 24.91 -17.30
CA GLU A 42 -1.49 25.99 -16.59
C GLU A 42 -1.11 25.60 -15.15
N VAL A 43 -1.93 24.75 -14.49
CA VAL A 43 -1.64 24.27 -13.13
C VAL A 43 -0.41 23.38 -13.16
N HIS A 44 -0.30 22.47 -14.12
CA HIS A 44 0.88 21.61 -14.26
C HIS A 44 2.16 22.45 -14.53
N GLN A 45 2.05 23.47 -15.38
CA GLN A 45 3.14 24.40 -15.62
C GLN A 45 3.51 25.21 -14.37
N GLN A 46 2.51 25.60 -13.56
CA GLN A 46 2.74 26.31 -12.32
C GLN A 46 3.46 25.42 -11.29
N VAL A 47 3.04 24.16 -11.13
CA VAL A 47 3.73 23.19 -10.26
C VAL A 47 5.18 23.04 -10.67
N TYR A 48 5.44 22.80 -11.97
CA TYR A 48 6.81 22.66 -12.48
C TYR A 48 7.66 23.91 -12.20
N THR A 49 7.11 25.10 -12.45
CA THR A 49 7.83 26.37 -12.28
C THR A 49 8.16 26.62 -10.80
N GLN A 50 7.19 26.40 -9.90
CA GLN A 50 7.41 26.55 -8.46
C GLN A 50 8.43 25.53 -7.95
N GLU A 51 8.30 24.27 -8.36
CA GLU A 51 9.19 23.19 -7.95
C GLU A 51 10.63 23.46 -8.39
N LYS A 52 10.82 23.86 -9.67
CA LYS A 52 12.14 24.22 -10.17
C LYS A 52 12.75 25.40 -9.43
N ALA A 53 11.97 26.44 -9.16
CA ALA A 53 12.44 27.61 -8.42
C ALA A 53 12.91 27.25 -7.01
N VAL A 54 12.18 26.38 -6.29
CA VAL A 54 12.58 25.89 -4.97
C VAL A 54 13.82 24.99 -5.07
N HIS A 55 13.82 24.05 -6.03
CA HIS A 55 14.94 23.14 -6.26
C HIS A 55 16.26 23.89 -6.52
N ASP A 56 16.22 24.92 -7.35
CA ASP A 56 17.40 25.73 -7.72
C ASP A 56 18.01 26.47 -6.50
N THR A 57 17.26 26.62 -5.42
CA THR A 57 17.78 27.16 -4.13
C THR A 57 18.48 26.12 -3.25
N GLY A 58 18.40 24.85 -3.61
CA GLY A 58 18.88 23.75 -2.77
C GLY A 58 18.00 23.43 -1.55
N VAL A 59 16.86 24.11 -1.42
CA VAL A 59 15.87 23.82 -0.36
C VAL A 59 15.05 22.59 -0.73
N ARG A 60 14.71 21.78 0.26
CA ARG A 60 13.83 20.62 0.07
C ARG A 60 12.47 21.07 -0.47
N VAL A 61 12.06 20.44 -1.56
CA VAL A 61 10.73 20.66 -2.15
C VAL A 61 9.66 19.98 -1.30
N THR A 62 8.64 20.73 -0.94
CA THR A 62 7.51 20.27 -0.13
C THR A 62 6.21 20.91 -0.62
N PRO A 63 5.03 20.40 -0.27
CA PRO A 63 3.78 21.07 -0.62
C PRO A 63 3.62 22.48 -0.03
N ALA A 64 4.36 22.84 1.01
CA ALA A 64 4.35 24.19 1.58
C ALA A 64 5.01 25.22 0.65
N ASN A 65 6.10 24.85 0.02
CA ASN A 65 6.81 25.75 -0.90
C ASN A 65 6.43 25.54 -2.37
N VAL A 66 5.62 24.50 -2.66
CA VAL A 66 5.00 24.27 -3.98
C VAL A 66 3.48 24.03 -3.79
N PRO A 67 2.72 25.00 -3.29
CA PRO A 67 1.32 24.79 -2.92
C PRO A 67 0.42 24.40 -4.10
N ALA A 68 0.79 24.70 -5.34
CA ALA A 68 0.03 24.32 -6.53
C ALA A 68 -0.15 22.79 -6.67
N VAL A 69 0.72 21.96 -6.05
CA VAL A 69 0.55 20.50 -6.07
C VAL A 69 -0.71 20.04 -5.28
N LEU A 70 -1.20 20.86 -4.36
CA LEU A 70 -2.41 20.54 -3.59
C LEU A 70 -3.68 20.59 -4.45
N ASP A 71 -3.67 21.34 -5.56
CA ASP A 71 -4.79 21.38 -6.49
C ASP A 71 -4.92 20.04 -7.24
N LEU A 72 -3.79 19.34 -7.47
CA LEU A 72 -3.82 17.99 -7.99
C LEU A 72 -4.61 17.05 -7.09
N LEU A 73 -4.37 17.07 -5.78
CA LEU A 73 -5.03 16.18 -4.82
C LEU A 73 -6.55 16.42 -4.72
N LYS A 74 -7.03 17.56 -5.21
CA LYS A 74 -8.45 17.92 -5.28
C LYS A 74 -9.05 17.71 -6.68
N ALA A 75 -8.23 17.32 -7.66
CA ALA A 75 -8.69 17.16 -9.04
C ALA A 75 -9.80 16.11 -9.13
N PRO A 76 -10.96 16.46 -9.71
CA PRO A 76 -12.13 15.56 -9.70
C PRO A 76 -11.85 14.19 -10.30
N GLY A 77 -11.11 14.13 -11.41
CA GLY A 77 -10.75 12.88 -12.06
C GLY A 77 -9.80 12.02 -11.24
N LEU A 78 -8.83 12.64 -10.54
CA LEU A 78 -7.94 11.91 -9.64
C LEU A 78 -8.70 11.39 -8.42
N VAL A 79 -9.52 12.24 -7.80
CA VAL A 79 -10.35 11.84 -6.64
C VAL A 79 -11.28 10.67 -7.03
N ALA A 80 -11.93 10.75 -8.19
CA ALA A 80 -12.78 9.67 -8.68
C ALA A 80 -12.01 8.36 -8.89
N ALA A 81 -10.80 8.42 -9.47
CA ALA A 81 -9.95 7.25 -9.66
C ALA A 81 -9.49 6.65 -8.32
N CYS A 82 -9.03 7.49 -7.39
CA CYS A 82 -8.60 7.04 -6.06
C CYS A 82 -9.78 6.44 -5.26
N ASN A 83 -10.98 7.03 -5.34
CA ASN A 83 -12.18 6.50 -4.68
C ASN A 83 -12.52 5.09 -5.17
N GLN A 84 -12.35 4.79 -6.45
CA GLN A 84 -12.58 3.44 -6.98
C GLN A 84 -11.51 2.44 -6.51
N LEU A 85 -10.26 2.87 -6.30
CA LEU A 85 -9.15 1.98 -5.96
C LEU A 85 -8.93 1.81 -4.46
N VAL A 86 -9.10 2.88 -3.66
CA VAL A 86 -8.86 2.86 -2.21
C VAL A 86 -10.03 3.38 -1.38
N GLY A 87 -11.21 3.50 -1.98
CA GLY A 87 -12.43 3.96 -1.30
C GLY A 87 -12.48 5.47 -1.07
N LYS A 88 -13.63 5.95 -0.63
CA LYS A 88 -13.83 7.36 -0.26
C LYS A 88 -13.00 7.72 0.98
N ASN A 89 -12.75 9.00 1.17
CA ASN A 89 -12.03 9.52 2.35
C ASN A 89 -10.62 8.93 2.54
N TRP A 90 -10.00 8.43 1.46
CA TRP A 90 -8.63 7.92 1.52
C TRP A 90 -7.69 8.91 2.20
N ALA A 91 -6.61 8.39 2.77
CA ALA A 91 -5.63 9.18 3.48
C ALA A 91 -4.25 9.07 2.84
N ILE A 92 -3.41 10.05 3.11
CA ILE A 92 -2.02 10.09 2.65
C ILE A 92 -1.12 9.70 3.82
N VAL A 93 -0.14 8.83 3.58
CA VAL A 93 0.88 8.54 4.59
C VAL A 93 1.73 9.79 4.82
N PRO A 94 1.85 10.26 6.06
CA PRO A 94 2.55 11.49 6.38
C PRO A 94 4.02 11.48 5.93
N PHE A 95 4.49 12.61 5.39
CA PHE A 95 5.90 12.89 5.07
C PHE A 95 6.59 11.89 4.12
N THR A 96 5.84 11.02 3.48
CA THR A 96 6.37 10.08 2.49
C THR A 96 6.45 10.68 1.09
N HIS A 97 5.88 11.86 0.88
CA HIS A 97 5.99 12.56 -0.38
C HIS A 97 7.46 12.88 -0.69
N ASN A 98 7.82 12.63 -1.90
CA ASN A 98 9.10 13.02 -2.45
C ASN A 98 8.83 13.77 -3.75
N ALA A 99 9.54 14.85 -3.97
CA ALA A 99 9.19 15.77 -5.01
C ALA A 99 10.26 15.95 -6.10
N SER A 100 11.48 15.51 -5.89
CA SER A 100 12.50 15.72 -6.93
C SER A 100 13.44 14.54 -7.07
N PHE A 101 13.49 13.99 -8.28
CA PHE A 101 14.47 13.01 -8.70
C PHE A 101 15.33 13.62 -9.79
N THR A 102 16.22 14.50 -9.42
CA THR A 102 16.99 15.33 -10.36
C THR A 102 18.13 14.59 -11.01
N SER A 103 18.78 13.71 -10.26
CA SER A 103 19.89 12.93 -10.76
C SER A 103 20.02 11.64 -9.95
N GLY A 104 19.61 10.55 -10.51
CA GLY A 104 19.96 9.23 -9.97
C GLY A 104 21.21 8.75 -10.69
N ALA A 105 22.30 8.58 -9.99
CA ALA A 105 23.51 7.99 -10.57
C ALA A 105 23.40 6.46 -10.70
N ARG A 106 22.38 5.85 -10.11
CA ARG A 106 22.16 4.40 -10.12
C ARG A 106 20.67 4.10 -10.09
N ASP A 107 20.28 2.98 -10.69
CA ASP A 107 18.97 2.39 -10.45
C ASP A 107 18.86 1.93 -9.00
N GLN A 108 17.65 2.06 -8.45
CA GLN A 108 17.33 1.38 -7.20
C GLN A 108 17.25 -0.14 -7.43
N HIS A 109 17.37 -0.93 -6.36
CA HIS A 109 17.01 -2.34 -6.42
C HIS A 109 15.52 -2.49 -6.68
N TRP A 110 15.14 -3.55 -7.38
CA TRP A 110 13.74 -3.93 -7.50
C TRP A 110 13.17 -4.28 -6.13
N HIS A 111 12.09 -3.62 -5.73
CA HIS A 111 11.50 -3.78 -4.42
C HIS A 111 10.00 -3.56 -4.42
N LYS A 112 9.34 -4.01 -3.38
CA LYS A 112 8.02 -3.57 -2.96
C LYS A 112 8.23 -2.66 -1.75
N ASP A 113 7.64 -1.48 -1.75
CA ASP A 113 7.78 -0.57 -0.61
C ASP A 113 7.15 -1.17 0.65
N ASP A 114 7.89 -1.14 1.75
CA ASP A 114 7.40 -1.45 3.09
C ASP A 114 7.50 -0.26 4.04
N ASN A 115 7.91 0.89 3.51
CA ASN A 115 8.15 2.10 4.29
C ASN A 115 6.88 2.74 4.87
N GLY A 116 5.72 2.25 4.52
CA GLY A 116 4.50 2.62 5.20
C GLY A 116 4.50 2.07 6.62
N PRO A 117 4.08 2.85 7.65
CA PRO A 117 4.10 2.40 9.03
C PRO A 117 3.34 1.10 9.22
N TYR A 118 2.20 0.96 8.56
CA TYR A 118 1.34 -0.22 8.64
C TYR A 118 1.84 -1.42 7.82
N ASN A 119 2.82 -1.26 6.95
CA ASN A 119 3.49 -2.36 6.27
C ASN A 119 4.74 -2.85 6.98
N SER A 120 5.32 -1.99 7.80
CA SER A 120 6.49 -2.37 8.58
C SER A 120 6.18 -3.59 9.43
N ARG A 121 6.93 -4.66 9.24
CA ARG A 121 6.84 -5.89 10.00
C ARG A 121 5.48 -6.58 9.98
N LYS A 122 4.62 -6.31 8.99
CA LYS A 122 3.37 -7.03 8.84
C LYS A 122 3.23 -7.66 7.46
N GLN A 123 2.31 -8.59 7.37
CA GLN A 123 1.98 -9.23 6.11
C GLN A 123 1.36 -8.21 5.15
N ARG A 124 1.73 -8.28 3.88
CA ARG A 124 1.14 -7.44 2.85
C ARG A 124 -0.30 -7.85 2.58
N HIS A 125 -1.15 -6.85 2.36
CA HIS A 125 -2.50 -7.11 1.93
C HIS A 125 -2.53 -7.45 0.44
N HIS A 126 -3.13 -8.58 0.07
CA HIS A 126 -3.49 -8.82 -1.32
C HIS A 126 -4.60 -7.88 -1.78
N GLN A 127 -5.57 -7.58 -0.91
CA GLN A 127 -6.57 -6.56 -1.16
C GLN A 127 -5.91 -5.18 -1.25
N ALA A 128 -6.41 -4.31 -2.13
CA ALA A 128 -5.84 -2.99 -2.35
C ALA A 128 -6.16 -2.05 -1.17
N VAL A 129 -5.38 -2.15 -0.12
CA VAL A 129 -5.45 -1.27 1.07
C VAL A 129 -4.62 -0.02 0.86
N GLN A 130 -3.57 -0.10 0.05
CA GLN A 130 -2.68 1.00 -0.26
C GLN A 130 -2.29 1.01 -1.73
N ILE A 131 -2.18 2.22 -2.27
CA ILE A 131 -1.65 2.49 -3.60
C ILE A 131 -0.60 3.59 -3.54
N GLU A 132 0.26 3.61 -4.53
CA GLU A 132 1.21 4.69 -4.74
C GLU A 132 0.78 5.53 -5.92
N MET A 133 0.96 6.84 -5.77
CA MET A 133 0.69 7.83 -6.79
C MET A 133 1.99 8.53 -7.17
N LEU A 134 2.30 8.54 -8.46
CA LEU A 134 3.36 9.34 -9.06
C LEU A 134 2.74 10.37 -9.98
N TYR A 135 3.00 11.63 -9.71
CA TYR A 135 2.58 12.75 -10.56
C TYR A 135 3.78 13.42 -11.19
N TYR A 136 3.70 13.66 -12.49
CA TYR A 136 4.77 14.28 -13.28
C TYR A 136 4.31 15.63 -13.81
N PRO A 137 4.81 16.76 -13.26
CA PRO A 137 4.38 18.10 -13.69
C PRO A 137 4.88 18.49 -15.09
N GLN A 138 5.88 17.77 -15.64
CA GLN A 138 6.44 17.99 -16.96
C GLN A 138 6.36 16.75 -17.83
N PRO A 139 6.57 16.88 -19.17
CA PRO A 139 6.76 15.70 -20.01
C PRO A 139 7.96 14.88 -19.56
N VAL A 140 7.82 13.56 -19.55
CA VAL A 140 8.88 12.63 -19.15
C VAL A 140 9.17 11.70 -20.31
N THR A 141 10.41 11.71 -20.79
CA THR A 141 10.89 10.78 -21.81
C THR A 141 11.53 9.55 -21.17
N GLU A 142 11.72 8.49 -21.94
CA GLU A 142 12.46 7.30 -21.50
C GLU A 142 13.88 7.65 -21.02
N GLN A 143 14.51 8.65 -21.65
CA GLN A 143 15.87 9.07 -21.31
C GLN A 143 15.96 9.73 -19.94
N MET A 144 14.86 10.27 -19.43
CA MET A 144 14.79 10.83 -18.08
C MET A 144 14.71 9.76 -16.99
N GLY A 145 14.65 8.48 -17.33
CA GLY A 145 14.63 7.35 -16.40
C GLY A 145 13.38 7.34 -15.49
N PRO A 146 12.16 7.25 -16.03
CA PRO A 146 10.96 7.17 -15.21
C PRO A 146 10.97 5.95 -14.33
N THR A 147 10.15 5.95 -13.27
CA THR A 147 9.99 4.78 -12.41
C THR A 147 9.59 3.58 -13.24
N ALA A 148 10.33 2.48 -13.06
CA ALA A 148 10.02 1.20 -13.68
C ALA A 148 9.19 0.33 -12.74
N THR A 149 8.29 -0.45 -13.31
CA THR A 149 7.45 -1.42 -12.61
C THR A 149 7.58 -2.79 -13.26
N VAL A 150 7.19 -3.83 -12.53
CA VAL A 150 6.96 -5.18 -13.05
C VAL A 150 5.44 -5.41 -13.07
N PRO A 151 4.73 -5.10 -14.18
CA PRO A 151 3.30 -5.35 -14.27
C PRO A 151 2.95 -6.79 -13.96
N TYR A 152 1.74 -7.01 -13.41
CA TYR A 152 1.20 -8.30 -12.95
C TYR A 152 1.88 -8.90 -11.72
N SER A 153 2.78 -8.16 -11.04
CA SER A 153 3.51 -8.67 -9.86
C SER A 153 2.83 -8.40 -8.52
N GLN A 154 1.71 -7.69 -8.49
CA GLN A 154 1.04 -7.28 -7.25
C GLN A 154 0.55 -8.46 -6.39
N TYR A 155 0.28 -9.60 -6.99
CA TYR A 155 -0.12 -10.83 -6.28
C TYR A 155 1.01 -11.84 -6.11
N TRP A 156 2.18 -11.53 -6.64
CA TRP A 156 3.35 -12.35 -6.45
C TRP A 156 3.88 -12.19 -5.03
N THR A 157 3.91 -13.29 -4.28
CA THR A 157 4.27 -13.29 -2.85
C THR A 157 5.69 -13.77 -2.59
N PHE A 158 6.46 -14.06 -3.64
CA PHE A 158 7.85 -14.45 -3.51
C PHE A 158 8.67 -13.39 -2.78
N ASN A 159 9.59 -13.82 -1.94
CA ASN A 159 10.36 -12.96 -1.02
C ASN A 159 9.54 -12.23 0.04
N HIS A 160 8.39 -12.73 0.40
CA HIS A 160 7.71 -12.27 1.58
C HIS A 160 8.53 -12.58 2.84
N GLU A 161 8.53 -11.65 3.79
CA GLU A 161 9.38 -11.63 4.97
C GLU A 161 9.09 -12.68 6.04
N GLU A 162 8.36 -13.75 5.75
CA GLU A 162 7.99 -14.70 6.79
C GLU A 162 9.19 -15.32 7.50
N ASN A 163 10.29 -15.50 6.78
CA ASN A 163 11.53 -16.09 7.30
C ASN A 163 12.59 -15.04 7.73
N HIS A 164 12.31 -13.76 7.58
CA HIS A 164 13.22 -12.71 8.03
C HIS A 164 12.74 -12.16 9.37
N ASP A 165 13.39 -12.56 10.44
CA ASP A 165 13.18 -12.00 11.79
C ASP A 165 13.66 -10.55 11.90
N ASN A 166 14.21 -10.02 10.83
CA ASN A 166 14.69 -8.67 10.76
C ASN A 166 13.65 -7.79 10.10
N PHE A 167 13.47 -6.60 10.62
CA PHE A 167 12.91 -5.48 9.90
C PHE A 167 13.91 -5.19 8.76
N ALA A 168 13.73 -5.86 7.68
CA ALA A 168 14.41 -5.49 6.47
C ALA A 168 13.61 -4.35 5.90
N GLY A 169 14.04 -3.26 5.56
CA GLY A 169 13.34 -2.29 4.77
C GLY A 169 12.49 -2.94 3.66
N ALA A 170 12.33 -2.31 2.55
CA ALA A 170 11.53 -2.81 1.43
C ALA A 170 11.86 -4.27 1.07
N ASP A 171 10.84 -5.04 0.69
CA ASP A 171 11.04 -6.39 0.12
C ASP A 171 11.84 -6.26 -1.15
N HIS A 172 13.07 -6.71 -1.10
CA HIS A 172 13.92 -6.68 -2.25
C HIS A 172 13.77 -7.95 -3.06
N LEU A 173 13.57 -7.81 -4.36
CA LEU A 173 13.77 -8.91 -5.30
C LEU A 173 15.20 -9.42 -5.32
N ASP A 174 16.11 -8.72 -4.68
CA ASP A 174 17.53 -9.06 -4.64
C ASP A 174 17.79 -10.51 -4.28
N PHE A 175 16.98 -11.08 -3.39
CA PHE A 175 17.20 -12.47 -3.00
C PHE A 175 17.00 -13.43 -4.18
N ALA A 176 15.95 -13.22 -4.98
CA ALA A 176 15.74 -14.01 -6.19
C ALA A 176 16.67 -13.59 -7.32
N TYR A 177 16.96 -12.32 -7.44
CA TYR A 177 17.79 -11.78 -8.50
C TYR A 177 19.29 -11.84 -8.18
N VAL A 178 19.71 -11.80 -6.93
CA VAL A 178 21.07 -12.15 -6.53
C VAL A 178 21.38 -13.60 -6.89
N LEU A 179 20.41 -14.51 -6.72
CA LEU A 179 20.55 -15.88 -7.21
C LEU A 179 20.64 -15.96 -8.75
N ALA A 180 20.03 -15.00 -9.46
CA ALA A 180 20.16 -14.86 -10.91
C ALA A 180 21.44 -14.12 -11.34
N GLY A 181 22.29 -13.70 -10.40
CA GLY A 181 23.54 -12.99 -10.69
C GLY A 181 23.36 -11.55 -11.17
N MET A 182 22.32 -10.86 -10.69
CA MET A 182 22.06 -9.48 -11.08
C MET A 182 22.94 -8.51 -10.28
N GLU A 183 23.94 -7.97 -10.94
CA GLU A 183 24.77 -6.90 -10.40
C GLU A 183 24.15 -5.53 -10.66
N ARG A 184 24.51 -4.55 -9.82
CA ARG A 184 24.14 -3.16 -10.07
C ARG A 184 24.78 -2.65 -11.36
N GLU A 185 24.02 -1.90 -12.13
CA GLU A 185 24.56 -1.21 -13.30
C GLU A 185 25.71 -0.28 -12.91
N PRO A 186 26.71 -0.09 -13.79
CA PRO A 186 27.73 0.93 -13.61
C PRO A 186 27.12 2.33 -13.47
N VAL A 187 27.72 3.15 -12.62
CA VAL A 187 27.26 4.53 -12.38
C VAL A 187 27.51 5.39 -13.61
N SER A 188 26.48 6.07 -14.10
CA SER A 188 26.60 7.14 -15.08
C SER A 188 26.65 8.51 -14.39
N GLY A 189 27.42 9.45 -14.91
CA GLY A 189 27.48 10.80 -14.36
C GLY A 189 28.86 11.46 -14.62
N PRO A 190 29.04 12.70 -14.13
CA PRO A 190 30.28 13.45 -14.37
C PRO A 190 31.53 12.76 -13.81
N ASP A 191 31.37 12.04 -12.71
CA ASP A 191 32.46 11.31 -12.04
C ASP A 191 32.53 9.84 -12.44
N SER A 192 31.76 9.42 -13.44
CA SER A 192 31.78 8.04 -13.90
C SER A 192 33.09 7.71 -14.58
N LYS A 193 33.72 6.66 -14.10
CA LYS A 193 34.91 6.06 -14.73
C LYS A 193 34.58 5.02 -15.79
N TYR A 194 33.30 4.75 -16.00
CA TYR A 194 32.84 3.75 -16.96
C TYR A 194 32.58 4.41 -18.32
N ALA A 195 32.98 3.74 -19.40
CA ALA A 195 32.61 4.14 -20.74
C ALA A 195 31.10 3.91 -20.97
N LEU A 196 30.49 4.71 -21.85
CA LEU A 196 29.08 4.57 -22.19
C LEU A 196 28.75 3.15 -22.71
N GLU A 197 29.67 2.56 -23.48
CA GLU A 197 29.54 1.20 -24.01
C GLU A 197 29.47 0.16 -22.90
N ASP A 198 30.28 0.31 -21.83
CA ASP A 198 30.27 -0.60 -20.68
C ASP A 198 28.93 -0.51 -19.93
N ILE A 199 28.36 0.70 -19.79
CA ILE A 199 27.08 0.93 -19.17
C ILE A 199 25.95 0.26 -19.97
N ILE A 200 25.95 0.46 -21.29
CA ILE A 200 24.95 -0.16 -22.20
C ILE A 200 25.07 -1.69 -22.17
N HIS A 201 26.29 -2.22 -22.18
CA HIS A 201 26.52 -3.67 -22.13
C HIS A 201 26.03 -4.28 -20.82
N ALA A 202 26.40 -3.68 -19.67
CA ALA A 202 25.96 -4.14 -18.35
C ALA A 202 24.44 -4.09 -18.21
N ARG A 203 23.81 -3.07 -18.75
CA ARG A 203 22.36 -2.91 -18.76
C ARG A 203 21.67 -3.98 -19.61
N THR A 204 22.17 -4.25 -20.82
CA THR A 204 21.63 -5.31 -21.66
C THR A 204 21.74 -6.68 -20.98
N ALA A 205 22.87 -6.96 -20.34
CA ALA A 205 23.07 -8.19 -19.60
C ALA A 205 22.11 -8.29 -18.39
N HIS A 206 21.88 -7.18 -17.67
CA HIS A 206 20.89 -7.10 -16.60
C HIS A 206 19.47 -7.40 -17.12
N ASP A 207 19.05 -6.77 -18.20
CA ASP A 207 17.73 -6.98 -18.80
C ASP A 207 17.49 -8.42 -19.25
N ILE A 208 18.51 -9.08 -19.78
CA ILE A 208 18.43 -10.50 -20.15
C ILE A 208 18.19 -11.35 -18.89
N ARG A 209 18.97 -11.14 -17.82
CA ARG A 209 18.82 -11.89 -16.57
C ARG A 209 17.45 -11.65 -15.92
N MET A 210 16.95 -10.39 -15.97
CA MET A 210 15.61 -10.06 -15.49
C MET A 210 14.53 -10.83 -16.25
N ARG A 211 14.62 -10.88 -17.57
CA ARG A 211 13.67 -11.68 -18.39
C ARG A 211 13.68 -13.15 -18.00
N GLU A 212 14.87 -13.73 -17.85
CA GLU A 212 15.01 -15.11 -17.42
C GLU A 212 14.40 -15.35 -16.03
N ALA A 213 14.61 -14.43 -15.09
CA ALA A 213 14.08 -14.54 -13.73
C ALA A 213 12.53 -14.46 -13.71
N VAL A 214 11.94 -13.50 -14.41
CA VAL A 214 10.47 -13.33 -14.40
C VAL A 214 9.75 -14.45 -15.16
N THR A 215 10.36 -15.03 -16.21
CA THR A 215 9.78 -16.16 -16.95
C THR A 215 9.70 -17.45 -16.13
N LYS A 216 10.47 -17.55 -15.05
CA LYS A 216 10.45 -18.73 -14.15
C LYS A 216 9.34 -18.67 -13.10
N THR A 217 8.60 -17.59 -13.00
CA THR A 217 7.65 -17.40 -11.90
C THR A 217 6.27 -18.03 -12.14
N GLY A 218 5.94 -18.38 -13.36
CA GLY A 218 4.59 -18.82 -13.74
C GLY A 218 3.55 -17.68 -13.82
N TRP A 219 3.84 -16.49 -13.32
CA TRP A 219 3.03 -15.29 -13.53
C TRP A 219 3.33 -14.67 -14.91
N PRO A 220 2.37 -13.98 -15.55
CA PRO A 220 2.58 -13.33 -16.84
C PRO A 220 3.34 -12.00 -16.69
N LEU A 221 4.45 -11.99 -15.99
CA LEU A 221 5.17 -10.78 -15.63
C LEU A 221 5.80 -10.10 -16.84
N VAL A 222 5.77 -8.77 -16.83
CA VAL A 222 6.55 -7.94 -17.76
C VAL A 222 7.65 -7.25 -16.99
N TYR A 223 8.88 -7.59 -17.29
CA TYR A 223 10.03 -6.99 -16.63
C TYR A 223 10.25 -5.55 -17.09
N SER A 224 10.63 -4.68 -16.16
CA SER A 224 11.09 -3.31 -16.44
C SER A 224 10.18 -2.50 -17.38
N PHE A 225 8.88 -2.44 -17.05
CA PHE A 225 7.96 -1.57 -17.76
C PHE A 225 8.10 -0.13 -17.24
N GLU A 226 8.39 0.80 -18.13
CA GLU A 226 8.45 2.23 -17.86
C GLU A 226 7.26 2.92 -18.52
N ALA A 227 6.47 3.66 -17.73
CA ALA A 227 5.41 4.48 -18.27
C ALA A 227 6.04 5.75 -18.89
N ALA A 228 6.49 5.65 -20.14
CA ALA A 228 7.07 6.75 -20.90
C ALA A 228 6.91 6.51 -22.42
N PRO A 229 6.85 7.58 -23.23
CA PRO A 229 6.84 9.00 -22.82
C PRO A 229 5.53 9.43 -22.18
N LEU A 230 5.60 10.23 -21.11
CA LEU A 230 4.45 10.82 -20.43
C LEU A 230 4.28 12.29 -20.82
N ARG A 231 3.04 12.75 -20.91
CA ARG A 231 2.72 14.17 -21.03
C ARG A 231 2.77 14.85 -19.67
N ALA A 232 3.02 16.16 -19.66
CA ALA A 232 2.92 16.98 -18.45
C ALA A 232 1.54 16.79 -17.79
N GLY A 233 1.51 16.57 -16.50
CA GLY A 233 0.28 16.32 -15.76
C GLY A 233 -0.15 14.86 -15.68
N SER A 234 0.58 13.92 -16.27
CA SER A 234 0.26 12.49 -16.15
C SER A 234 0.42 11.99 -14.71
N VAL A 235 -0.46 11.06 -14.34
CA VAL A 235 -0.41 10.36 -13.04
C VAL A 235 -0.33 8.86 -13.25
N VAL A 236 0.59 8.22 -12.55
CA VAL A 236 0.68 6.75 -12.46
C VAL A 236 0.19 6.33 -11.08
N LEU A 237 -0.82 5.46 -11.02
CA LEU A 237 -1.28 4.81 -9.79
C LEU A 237 -0.90 3.35 -9.86
N TYR A 238 -0.26 2.82 -8.83
CA TYR A 238 0.07 1.40 -8.78
C TYR A 238 -0.15 0.81 -7.38
N SER A 239 -0.40 -0.49 -7.36
CA SER A 239 -0.54 -1.23 -6.11
C SER A 239 0.77 -1.19 -5.33
N HIS A 240 0.68 -0.92 -4.04
CA HIS A 240 1.84 -0.97 -3.14
C HIS A 240 2.57 -2.35 -3.16
N ASN A 241 1.88 -3.39 -3.63
CA ASN A 241 2.45 -4.71 -3.80
C ASN A 241 3.10 -4.93 -5.18
N THR A 242 3.10 -3.94 -6.08
CA THR A 242 3.76 -4.05 -7.37
C THR A 242 5.27 -3.84 -7.21
N PHE A 243 6.08 -4.74 -7.75
CA PHE A 243 7.51 -4.52 -7.80
C PHE A 243 7.85 -3.34 -8.69
N HIS A 244 8.70 -2.47 -8.17
CA HIS A 244 9.12 -1.26 -8.85
C HIS A 244 10.54 -0.86 -8.47
N ARG A 245 11.07 0.11 -9.18
CA ARG A 245 12.34 0.79 -8.86
C ARG A 245 12.38 2.19 -9.44
N GLY A 246 13.11 3.10 -8.79
CA GLY A 246 13.52 4.35 -9.41
C GLY A 246 14.69 4.09 -10.35
N ASN A 247 14.55 4.55 -11.60
CA ASN A 247 15.61 4.46 -12.59
C ASN A 247 16.47 5.72 -12.58
N HIS A 248 17.75 5.56 -12.86
CA HIS A 248 18.63 6.68 -13.14
C HIS A 248 18.30 7.30 -14.51
N ARG A 249 18.73 8.55 -14.70
CA ARG A 249 18.65 9.22 -16.00
C ARG A 249 19.67 8.62 -16.98
N ARG A 250 19.27 8.60 -18.26
CA ARG A 250 20.05 8.04 -19.37
C ARG A 250 20.47 9.07 -20.39
N ASP A 251 20.00 10.32 -20.20
CA ASP A 251 20.41 11.48 -21.01
C ASP A 251 21.75 12.03 -20.52
N ASP A 252 22.30 13.00 -21.22
CA ASP A 252 23.55 13.66 -20.85
C ASP A 252 23.40 14.35 -19.49
N TRP A 253 24.27 14.00 -18.55
CA TRP A 253 24.27 14.56 -17.19
C TRP A 253 24.34 16.09 -17.16
N ARG A 254 24.88 16.74 -18.23
CA ARG A 254 24.92 18.20 -18.35
C ARG A 254 23.54 18.82 -18.47
N THR A 255 22.57 18.07 -18.97
CA THR A 255 21.18 18.53 -19.09
C THR A 255 20.40 18.42 -17.80
N TRP A 256 20.88 17.65 -16.81
CA TRP A 256 20.14 17.35 -15.59
C TRP A 256 19.84 18.60 -14.75
N GLN A 257 20.76 19.56 -14.70
CA GLN A 257 20.55 20.82 -13.99
C GLN A 257 19.58 21.76 -14.73
N GLU A 258 19.65 21.78 -16.04
CA GLU A 258 18.79 22.64 -16.87
C GLU A 258 17.37 22.09 -16.96
N ASN A 259 17.24 20.76 -17.01
CA ASN A 259 15.98 20.05 -17.15
C ASN A 259 15.89 18.90 -16.10
N PRO A 260 15.73 19.21 -14.83
CA PRO A 260 15.55 18.20 -13.79
C PRO A 260 14.25 17.42 -14.02
N ARG A 261 14.25 16.12 -13.70
CA ARG A 261 13.03 15.34 -13.67
C ARG A 261 12.40 15.49 -12.30
N PHE A 262 11.22 16.08 -12.27
CA PHE A 262 10.40 16.17 -11.07
C PHE A 262 9.35 15.07 -11.06
N MET A 263 9.07 14.55 -9.88
CA MET A 263 8.04 13.56 -9.66
C MET A 263 7.55 13.67 -8.22
N TRP A 264 6.28 13.94 -8.06
CA TRP A 264 5.64 13.88 -6.76
C TRP A 264 5.19 12.45 -6.49
N ARG A 265 5.58 11.89 -5.34
CA ARG A 265 5.14 10.59 -4.87
C ARG A 265 4.29 10.76 -3.63
N PHE A 266 3.13 10.10 -3.61
CA PHE A 266 2.26 10.02 -2.44
C PHE A 266 1.85 8.56 -2.25
N TRP A 267 1.79 8.13 -1.00
CA TRP A 267 1.21 6.86 -0.63
C TRP A 267 -0.19 7.10 -0.08
N LEU A 268 -1.17 6.50 -0.75
CA LEU A 268 -2.58 6.64 -0.41
C LEU A 268 -3.06 5.33 0.20
N TYR A 269 -3.87 5.41 1.23
CA TYR A 269 -4.42 4.23 1.86
C TYR A 269 -5.91 4.33 2.16
N ARG A 270 -6.53 3.15 2.23
CA ARG A 270 -7.96 2.93 2.40
C ARG A 270 -8.42 3.23 3.81
N THR A 271 -9.48 4.02 3.92
CA THR A 271 -10.19 4.26 5.19
C THR A 271 -11.61 3.71 5.19
N THR A 272 -12.18 3.40 4.02
CA THR A 272 -13.53 2.83 3.85
C THR A 272 -13.45 1.49 3.12
N GLU A 273 -14.38 0.58 3.35
CA GLU A 273 -14.53 -0.62 2.52
C GLU A 273 -15.10 -0.26 1.14
N PRO A 274 -14.87 -1.10 0.10
CA PRO A 274 -15.59 -0.97 -1.15
C PRO A 274 -17.09 -1.17 -0.92
N ASP A 275 -17.92 -0.30 -1.49
CA ASP A 275 -19.37 -0.26 -1.26
C ASP A 275 -20.20 -0.08 -2.54
N GLU A 276 -19.58 -0.17 -3.72
CA GLU A 276 -20.32 -0.05 -4.97
C GLU A 276 -21.21 -1.29 -5.18
N PRO A 277 -22.53 -1.12 -5.41
CA PRO A 277 -23.37 -2.24 -5.77
C PRO A 277 -22.93 -2.82 -7.11
N GLU A 278 -23.04 -4.14 -7.23
CA GLU A 278 -22.77 -4.82 -8.50
C GLU A 278 -23.78 -4.30 -9.55
N ASP A 279 -23.28 -3.56 -10.53
CA ASP A 279 -24.12 -3.07 -11.63
C ASP A 279 -24.23 -4.17 -12.68
N ASP A 280 -25.40 -4.82 -12.73
CA ASP A 280 -25.73 -5.86 -13.71
C ASP A 280 -25.64 -5.38 -15.17
N SER A 281 -25.63 -4.06 -15.40
CA SER A 281 -25.52 -3.45 -16.73
C SER A 281 -24.07 -3.37 -17.23
N VAL A 282 -23.08 -3.55 -16.36
CA VAL A 282 -21.66 -3.55 -16.76
C VAL A 282 -21.38 -4.76 -17.65
N THR A 283 -20.84 -4.52 -18.81
CA THR A 283 -20.40 -5.51 -19.80
C THR A 283 -19.74 -6.69 -19.09
N LYS A 284 -20.34 -7.89 -19.18
CA LYS A 284 -19.80 -9.10 -18.54
C LYS A 284 -18.37 -9.33 -19.01
N ILE A 285 -17.42 -9.20 -18.10
CA ILE A 285 -16.00 -9.42 -18.37
C ILE A 285 -15.80 -10.89 -18.75
N SER A 286 -15.25 -11.12 -19.93
CA SER A 286 -14.81 -12.47 -20.33
C SER A 286 -13.43 -12.77 -19.78
N TRP A 287 -13.38 -13.33 -18.57
CA TRP A 287 -12.12 -13.65 -17.89
C TRP A 287 -11.25 -14.68 -18.64
N HIS A 288 -11.84 -15.46 -19.55
CA HIS A 288 -11.10 -16.40 -20.40
C HIS A 288 -10.58 -15.77 -21.71
N ASN A 289 -10.95 -14.52 -21.97
CA ASN A 289 -10.50 -13.79 -23.15
C ASN A 289 -10.46 -12.29 -22.87
N LEU A 290 -9.47 -11.88 -22.11
CA LEU A 290 -9.20 -10.44 -21.83
C LEU A 290 -8.55 -9.73 -23.02
N GLY A 291 -8.14 -10.47 -24.05
CA GLY A 291 -7.47 -9.92 -25.23
C GLY A 291 -6.04 -9.44 -24.96
N ILE A 292 -5.54 -8.59 -25.85
CA ILE A 292 -4.20 -8.02 -25.71
C ILE A 292 -4.27 -6.80 -24.79
N ASP A 293 -3.42 -6.79 -23.76
CA ASP A 293 -3.29 -5.62 -22.87
C ASP A 293 -2.81 -4.42 -23.69
N PRO A 294 -3.57 -3.31 -23.71
CA PRO A 294 -3.22 -2.16 -24.55
C PRO A 294 -1.93 -1.47 -24.13
N MET A 295 -1.52 -1.61 -22.86
CA MET A 295 -0.33 -0.97 -22.28
C MET A 295 0.91 -1.85 -22.45
N THR A 296 0.87 -3.10 -21.98
CA THR A 296 2.03 -3.99 -21.95
C THR A 296 2.17 -4.85 -23.21
N LYS A 297 1.15 -4.90 -24.06
CA LYS A 297 1.06 -5.76 -25.27
C LYS A 297 1.08 -7.25 -24.99
N VAL A 298 0.90 -7.67 -23.74
CA VAL A 298 0.75 -9.08 -23.36
C VAL A 298 -0.59 -9.60 -23.89
N ASP A 299 -0.59 -10.77 -24.51
CA ASP A 299 -1.80 -11.49 -24.87
C ASP A 299 -2.37 -12.19 -23.62
N LEU A 300 -3.35 -11.56 -22.99
CA LEU A 300 -3.99 -12.06 -21.77
C LEU A 300 -4.93 -13.25 -22.03
N ALA A 301 -5.27 -13.54 -23.29
CA ALA A 301 -6.06 -14.73 -23.64
C ALA A 301 -5.27 -16.03 -23.40
N THR A 302 -3.94 -15.95 -23.33
CA THR A 302 -3.06 -17.10 -23.07
C THR A 302 -2.81 -17.36 -21.60
N VAL A 303 -3.29 -16.48 -20.70
CA VAL A 303 -3.07 -16.57 -19.26
C VAL A 303 -3.95 -17.68 -18.67
N GLY A 304 -3.34 -18.52 -17.82
CA GLY A 304 -4.02 -19.65 -17.19
C GLY A 304 -5.17 -19.26 -16.25
N ASP A 305 -6.10 -20.17 -16.08
CA ASP A 305 -7.29 -19.98 -15.23
C ASP A 305 -6.94 -19.71 -13.75
N ASP A 306 -5.82 -20.23 -13.28
CA ASP A 306 -5.32 -19.97 -11.92
C ASP A 306 -5.08 -18.48 -11.69
N VAL A 307 -4.42 -17.80 -12.63
CA VAL A 307 -4.13 -16.37 -12.56
C VAL A 307 -5.41 -15.55 -12.73
N THR A 308 -6.24 -15.88 -13.73
CA THR A 308 -7.49 -15.13 -13.98
C THR A 308 -8.48 -15.27 -12.82
N THR A 309 -8.44 -16.34 -12.05
CA THR A 309 -9.23 -16.51 -10.82
C THR A 309 -8.81 -15.50 -9.76
N VAL A 310 -7.52 -15.27 -9.56
CA VAL A 310 -7.01 -14.26 -8.62
C VAL A 310 -7.45 -12.86 -9.06
N TRP A 311 -7.29 -12.54 -10.35
CA TRP A 311 -7.71 -11.23 -10.89
C TRP A 311 -9.23 -11.01 -10.76
N ARG A 312 -10.04 -12.03 -11.05
CA ARG A 312 -11.50 -11.98 -10.91
C ARG A 312 -11.91 -11.68 -9.47
N TYR A 313 -11.27 -12.35 -8.50
CA TYR A 313 -11.53 -12.09 -7.09
C TYR A 313 -11.27 -10.63 -6.75
N HIS A 314 -10.09 -10.11 -7.08
CA HIS A 314 -9.71 -8.76 -6.69
C HIS A 314 -10.49 -7.68 -7.42
N HIS A 315 -10.83 -7.89 -8.68
CA HIS A 315 -11.74 -6.99 -9.41
C HIS A 315 -13.11 -6.92 -8.73
N HIS A 316 -13.71 -8.06 -8.41
CA HIS A 316 -15.00 -8.12 -7.75
C HIS A 316 -14.93 -7.47 -6.36
N TRP A 317 -13.90 -7.81 -5.59
CA TRP A 317 -13.70 -7.21 -4.27
C TRP A 317 -13.52 -5.68 -4.32
N LEU A 318 -12.75 -5.16 -5.27
CA LEU A 318 -12.58 -3.71 -5.45
C LEU A 318 -13.89 -2.99 -5.74
N LYS A 319 -14.84 -3.68 -6.37
CA LYS A 319 -16.17 -3.15 -6.68
C LYS A 319 -17.13 -3.26 -5.49
N THR A 320 -17.17 -4.39 -4.82
CA THR A 320 -18.27 -4.75 -3.92
C THR A 320 -17.84 -4.97 -2.46
N GLY A 321 -16.55 -5.10 -2.18
CA GLY A 321 -16.04 -5.53 -0.88
C GLY A 321 -16.29 -7.00 -0.55
N GLN A 322 -16.82 -7.77 -1.49
CA GLN A 322 -17.28 -9.14 -1.28
C GLN A 322 -16.48 -10.16 -2.09
N THR A 323 -16.56 -11.42 -1.69
CA THR A 323 -16.08 -12.55 -2.47
C THR A 323 -16.98 -12.74 -3.69
N PRO A 324 -16.42 -12.96 -4.91
CA PRO A 324 -17.23 -13.25 -6.07
C PRO A 324 -18.06 -14.52 -5.88
N PRO A 325 -19.26 -14.61 -6.47
CA PRO A 325 -20.08 -15.80 -6.40
C PRO A 325 -19.35 -17.00 -7.01
N PRO A 326 -19.69 -18.24 -6.58
CA PRO A 326 -19.18 -19.46 -7.20
C PRO A 326 -19.34 -19.43 -8.71
N ARG A 327 -18.44 -20.06 -9.42
CA ARG A 327 -18.57 -20.21 -10.87
C ARG A 327 -19.81 -21.06 -11.19
N PRO A 328 -20.52 -20.78 -12.29
CA PRO A 328 -21.71 -21.55 -12.65
C PRO A 328 -21.48 -23.06 -12.71
N GLU A 329 -20.31 -23.48 -13.19
CA GLU A 329 -19.92 -24.89 -13.29
C GLU A 329 -19.72 -25.58 -11.94
N THR A 330 -19.32 -24.85 -10.89
CA THR A 330 -19.19 -25.39 -9.53
C THR A 330 -20.48 -25.33 -8.74
N ALA A 331 -21.35 -24.38 -9.03
CA ALA A 331 -22.62 -24.20 -8.36
C ALA A 331 -23.62 -25.35 -8.59
N ILE A 332 -23.41 -26.16 -9.61
CA ILE A 332 -24.30 -27.28 -10.00
C ILE A 332 -23.71 -28.67 -9.67
N LEU A 333 -22.53 -28.75 -9.05
CA LEU A 333 -21.89 -30.02 -8.73
C LEU A 333 -22.67 -30.79 -7.65
N ALA A 334 -22.79 -32.10 -7.84
CA ALA A 334 -23.28 -32.97 -6.78
C ALA A 334 -22.25 -33.04 -5.61
N PRO A 335 -22.66 -33.30 -4.37
CA PRO A 335 -21.74 -33.28 -3.22
C PRO A 335 -20.46 -34.10 -3.39
N ALA A 336 -20.55 -35.31 -3.96
CA ALA A 336 -19.38 -36.16 -4.21
C ALA A 336 -18.44 -35.60 -5.30
N GLU A 337 -18.97 -34.85 -6.25
CA GLU A 337 -18.16 -34.18 -7.29
C GLU A 337 -17.52 -32.92 -6.72
N LEU A 338 -18.22 -32.22 -5.82
CA LEU A 338 -17.71 -31.08 -5.11
C LEU A 338 -16.49 -31.46 -4.23
N GLU A 339 -16.61 -32.54 -3.46
CA GLU A 339 -15.50 -33.10 -2.66
C GLU A 339 -14.30 -33.46 -3.54
N LYS A 340 -14.53 -34.12 -4.68
CA LYS A 340 -13.45 -34.43 -5.65
C LYS A 340 -12.79 -33.17 -6.20
N ALA A 341 -13.57 -32.14 -6.50
CA ALA A 341 -13.04 -30.85 -6.98
C ALA A 341 -12.20 -30.18 -5.88
N ALA A 342 -12.68 -30.17 -4.65
CA ALA A 342 -11.97 -29.63 -3.50
C ALA A 342 -10.65 -30.38 -3.21
N ASP A 343 -10.63 -31.70 -3.26
CA ASP A 343 -9.42 -32.52 -3.08
C ASP A 343 -8.38 -32.25 -4.18
N ARG A 344 -8.83 -32.07 -5.42
CA ARG A 344 -7.95 -31.67 -6.53
C ARG A 344 -7.33 -30.30 -6.27
N LEU A 345 -8.13 -29.30 -5.89
CA LEU A 345 -7.64 -27.96 -5.59
C LEU A 345 -6.70 -27.99 -4.38
N PHE A 346 -7.00 -28.76 -3.35
CA PHE A 346 -6.12 -28.94 -2.20
C PHE A 346 -4.77 -29.55 -2.62
N THR A 347 -4.76 -30.49 -3.54
CA THR A 347 -3.53 -31.04 -4.13
C THR A 347 -2.76 -29.99 -4.91
N GLN A 348 -3.44 -29.17 -5.72
CA GLN A 348 -2.83 -28.07 -6.46
C GLN A 348 -2.23 -27.01 -5.54
N LEU A 349 -2.89 -26.69 -4.41
CA LEU A 349 -2.38 -25.80 -3.38
C LEU A 349 -1.03 -26.28 -2.81
N HIS A 350 -0.73 -27.58 -2.87
CA HIS A 350 0.50 -28.17 -2.38
C HIS A 350 1.54 -28.43 -3.49
N THR A 351 1.32 -27.96 -4.72
CA THR A 351 2.28 -28.12 -5.82
C THR A 351 3.63 -27.49 -5.46
N ASN A 352 4.73 -28.19 -5.80
CA ASN A 352 6.09 -27.75 -5.54
C ASN A 352 6.60 -26.81 -6.65
N GLY A 353 7.66 -26.09 -6.35
CA GLY A 353 8.36 -25.18 -7.27
C GLY A 353 7.87 -23.74 -7.15
N ASP A 354 8.77 -22.79 -7.40
CA ASP A 354 8.45 -21.36 -7.35
C ASP A 354 7.56 -20.96 -8.53
N GLU A 355 7.76 -21.59 -9.68
CA GLU A 355 6.93 -21.42 -10.88
C GLU A 355 5.47 -21.84 -10.67
N ALA A 356 5.21 -22.67 -9.67
CA ALA A 356 3.86 -23.13 -9.32
C ALA A 356 3.12 -22.15 -8.37
N GLU A 357 3.67 -20.99 -8.06
CA GLU A 357 2.97 -20.02 -7.20
C GLU A 357 1.60 -19.62 -7.74
N PRO A 358 1.40 -19.29 -9.02
CA PRO A 358 0.07 -19.01 -9.57
C PRO A 358 -0.92 -20.17 -9.37
N ILE A 359 -0.45 -21.41 -9.53
CA ILE A 359 -1.28 -22.60 -9.31
C ILE A 359 -1.73 -22.69 -7.85
N ARG A 360 -0.82 -22.48 -6.89
CA ARG A 360 -1.15 -22.48 -5.47
C ARG A 360 -2.14 -21.37 -5.12
N MET A 361 -1.87 -20.16 -5.63
CA MET A 361 -2.74 -19.00 -5.39
C MET A 361 -4.11 -19.21 -6.03
N GLY A 362 -4.16 -19.60 -7.30
CA GLY A 362 -5.40 -19.91 -8.01
C GLY A 362 -6.22 -20.98 -7.30
N ALA A 363 -5.58 -22.06 -6.85
CA ALA A 363 -6.24 -23.13 -6.10
C ALA A 363 -6.85 -22.62 -4.77
N ALA A 364 -6.15 -21.75 -4.05
CA ALA A 364 -6.66 -21.16 -2.80
C ALA A 364 -7.90 -20.31 -3.04
N TYR A 365 -7.90 -19.45 -4.04
CA TYR A 365 -9.06 -18.62 -4.39
C TYR A 365 -10.20 -19.43 -5.01
N GLN A 366 -9.91 -20.51 -5.76
CA GLN A 366 -10.94 -21.42 -6.27
C GLN A 366 -11.60 -22.22 -5.13
N LEU A 367 -10.81 -22.65 -4.13
CA LEU A 367 -11.37 -23.26 -2.90
C LEU A 367 -12.29 -22.30 -2.16
N ALA A 368 -11.91 -21.04 -2.03
CA ALA A 368 -12.76 -20.04 -1.40
C ALA A 368 -14.10 -19.84 -2.13
N ALA A 369 -14.10 -19.97 -3.46
CA ALA A 369 -15.27 -19.80 -4.31
C ALA A 369 -15.96 -21.12 -4.71
N ILE A 370 -15.67 -22.24 -4.01
CA ILE A 370 -16.17 -23.57 -4.40
C ILE A 370 -17.68 -23.77 -4.14
N GLY A 371 -18.30 -22.89 -3.36
CA GLY A 371 -19.71 -22.97 -3.01
C GLY A 371 -20.01 -23.67 -1.67
N ASP A 372 -19.00 -24.21 -1.01
CA ASP A 372 -19.07 -24.76 0.35
C ASP A 372 -18.02 -24.10 1.26
N PRO A 373 -18.38 -23.02 1.98
CA PRO A 373 -17.45 -22.30 2.85
C PRO A 373 -16.89 -23.14 4.00
N GLN A 374 -17.61 -24.16 4.47
CA GLN A 374 -17.15 -25.04 5.54
C GLN A 374 -16.04 -25.96 5.04
N LEU A 375 -16.25 -26.61 3.91
CA LEU A 375 -15.24 -27.46 3.25
C LEU A 375 -14.00 -26.64 2.88
N ALA A 376 -14.18 -25.44 2.29
CA ALA A 376 -13.09 -24.53 1.96
C ALA A 376 -12.27 -24.16 3.20
N THR A 377 -12.93 -23.74 4.28
CA THR A 377 -12.28 -23.36 5.54
C THR A 377 -11.53 -24.53 6.17
N GLN A 378 -12.09 -25.74 6.13
CA GLN A 378 -11.44 -26.95 6.64
C GLN A 378 -10.14 -27.25 5.91
N LEU A 379 -10.15 -27.22 4.57
CA LEU A 379 -8.99 -27.56 3.75
C LEU A 379 -7.91 -26.47 3.83
N LEU A 380 -8.29 -25.21 3.66
CA LEU A 380 -7.38 -24.07 3.78
C LEU A 380 -6.82 -23.96 5.20
N GLY A 381 -7.62 -24.23 6.23
CA GLY A 381 -7.18 -24.29 7.63
C GLY A 381 -6.10 -25.35 7.86
N LYS A 382 -6.21 -26.53 7.26
CA LYS A 382 -5.13 -27.55 7.30
C LYS A 382 -3.85 -27.05 6.63
N ALA A 383 -3.98 -26.38 5.48
CA ALA A 383 -2.85 -25.84 4.74
C ALA A 383 -2.14 -24.69 5.49
N LEU A 384 -2.85 -23.93 6.32
CA LEU A 384 -2.30 -22.87 7.15
C LEU A 384 -1.25 -23.36 8.16
N TYR A 385 -1.33 -24.61 8.59
CA TYR A 385 -0.40 -25.21 9.56
C TYR A 385 0.71 -26.05 8.95
N THR A 386 0.86 -26.03 7.62
CA THR A 386 1.97 -26.73 6.96
C THR A 386 3.31 -26.04 7.22
N ASP A 387 4.41 -26.77 7.14
CA ASP A 387 5.77 -26.23 7.27
C ASP A 387 6.20 -25.40 6.05
N ARG A 388 5.47 -25.50 4.93
CA ARG A 388 5.77 -24.77 3.70
C ARG A 388 5.16 -23.38 3.70
N GLU A 389 6.00 -22.38 3.76
CA GLU A 389 5.61 -20.96 3.77
C GLU A 389 4.73 -20.57 2.58
N SER A 390 5.11 -20.95 1.35
CA SER A 390 4.33 -20.63 0.15
C SER A 390 2.90 -21.19 0.16
N VAL A 391 2.71 -22.36 0.78
CA VAL A 391 1.38 -22.97 0.99
C VAL A 391 0.61 -22.22 2.07
N ARG A 392 1.26 -21.91 3.22
CA ARG A 392 0.62 -21.12 4.29
C ARG A 392 0.13 -19.76 3.79
N ARG A 393 0.93 -19.06 2.96
CA ARG A 393 0.53 -17.77 2.38
C ARG A 393 -0.68 -17.91 1.47
N ALA A 394 -0.65 -18.83 0.53
CA ALA A 394 -1.79 -19.07 -0.34
C ALA A 394 -3.05 -19.44 0.48
N ALA A 395 -2.90 -20.30 1.50
CA ALA A 395 -3.99 -20.65 2.40
C ALA A 395 -4.54 -19.44 3.17
N THR A 396 -3.68 -18.54 3.64
CA THR A 396 -4.10 -17.31 4.33
C THR A 396 -4.97 -16.44 3.42
N TYR A 397 -4.54 -16.21 2.17
CA TYR A 397 -5.32 -15.40 1.23
C TYR A 397 -6.60 -16.10 0.78
N GLY A 398 -6.57 -17.43 0.62
CA GLY A 398 -7.77 -18.22 0.38
C GLY A 398 -8.78 -18.12 1.53
N LEU A 399 -8.34 -18.21 2.80
CA LEU A 399 -9.20 -18.03 3.97
C LEU A 399 -9.78 -16.60 4.07
N ILE A 400 -8.98 -15.57 3.71
CA ILE A 400 -9.48 -14.20 3.62
C ILE A 400 -10.57 -14.11 2.54
N ALA A 401 -10.39 -14.78 1.41
CA ALA A 401 -11.38 -14.82 0.35
C ALA A 401 -12.67 -15.59 0.74
N VAL A 402 -12.59 -16.58 1.64
CA VAL A 402 -13.77 -17.22 2.23
C VAL A 402 -14.58 -16.22 3.07
N GLY A 403 -13.91 -15.25 3.72
CA GLY A 403 -14.54 -14.22 4.52
C GLY A 403 -14.95 -14.70 5.92
N GLU A 404 -16.13 -14.27 6.38
CA GLU A 404 -16.60 -14.47 7.76
C GLU A 404 -16.58 -15.94 8.23
N ALA A 405 -16.86 -16.88 7.33
CA ALA A 405 -16.85 -18.32 7.67
C ALA A 405 -15.47 -18.80 8.14
N ALA A 406 -14.38 -18.10 7.80
CA ALA A 406 -13.03 -18.42 8.25
C ALA A 406 -12.68 -17.86 9.65
N THR A 407 -13.57 -17.10 10.29
CA THR A 407 -13.29 -16.42 11.57
C THR A 407 -12.80 -17.39 12.66
N ALA A 408 -13.46 -18.53 12.82
CA ALA A 408 -13.06 -19.53 13.83
C ALA A 408 -11.65 -20.08 13.58
N THR A 409 -11.29 -20.30 12.33
CA THR A 409 -9.94 -20.73 11.91
C THR A 409 -8.89 -19.67 12.23
N PHE A 410 -9.17 -18.41 11.93
CA PHE A 410 -8.25 -17.32 12.25
C PHE A 410 -8.12 -17.07 13.75
N LEU A 411 -9.19 -17.21 14.55
CA LEU A 411 -9.13 -17.14 16.01
C LEU A 411 -8.22 -18.25 16.58
N ALA A 412 -8.35 -19.48 16.09
CA ALA A 412 -7.48 -20.58 16.47
C ALA A 412 -6.02 -20.31 16.08
N ALA A 413 -5.79 -19.82 14.87
CA ALA A 413 -4.46 -19.45 14.36
C ALA A 413 -3.83 -18.30 15.17
N ALA A 414 -4.59 -17.27 15.52
CA ALA A 414 -4.14 -16.14 16.34
C ALA A 414 -3.68 -16.54 17.75
N ASN A 415 -4.09 -17.71 18.23
CA ASN A 415 -3.67 -18.29 19.51
C ASN A 415 -2.63 -19.40 19.35
N SER A 416 -2.11 -19.63 18.14
CA SER A 416 -1.11 -20.68 17.87
C SER A 416 0.22 -20.40 18.58
N PRO A 417 0.91 -21.42 19.09
CA PRO A 417 2.28 -21.28 19.57
C PRO A 417 3.27 -20.96 18.43
N ILE A 418 2.90 -21.28 17.18
CA ILE A 418 3.73 -21.04 16.00
C ILE A 418 3.58 -19.58 15.60
N LYS A 419 4.64 -18.80 15.73
CA LYS A 419 4.67 -17.35 15.48
C LYS A 419 4.04 -16.94 14.13
N TRP A 420 4.42 -17.62 13.04
CA TRP A 420 3.95 -17.27 11.71
C TRP A 420 2.48 -17.61 11.46
N VAL A 421 2.00 -18.69 12.06
CA VAL A 421 0.58 -19.05 12.07
C VAL A 421 -0.21 -18.02 12.88
N ARG A 422 0.34 -17.61 14.05
CA ARG A 422 -0.26 -16.58 14.90
C ARG A 422 -0.34 -15.23 14.17
N LYS A 423 0.73 -14.85 13.45
CA LYS A 423 0.75 -13.64 12.60
C LYS A 423 -0.35 -13.69 11.53
N ALA A 424 -0.44 -14.81 10.80
CA ALA A 424 -1.45 -15.01 9.77
C ALA A 424 -2.88 -14.97 10.35
N GLY A 425 -3.08 -15.55 11.54
CA GLY A 425 -4.36 -15.51 12.26
C GLY A 425 -4.80 -14.08 12.59
N VAL A 426 -3.94 -13.30 13.22
CA VAL A 426 -4.23 -11.89 13.58
C VAL A 426 -4.51 -11.06 12.33
N TYR A 427 -3.68 -11.21 11.30
CA TYR A 427 -3.85 -10.52 10.03
C TYR A 427 -5.18 -10.87 9.35
N GLY A 428 -5.50 -12.17 9.24
CA GLY A 428 -6.72 -12.63 8.59
C GLY A 428 -8.00 -12.19 9.31
N LEU A 429 -7.97 -12.03 10.65
CA LEU A 429 -9.09 -11.46 11.39
C LEU A 429 -9.46 -10.07 10.89
N GLY A 430 -8.48 -9.22 10.57
CA GLY A 430 -8.72 -7.86 10.06
C GLY A 430 -9.39 -7.83 8.69
N ASP A 431 -8.99 -8.73 7.80
CA ASP A 431 -9.43 -8.71 6.40
C ASP A 431 -10.68 -9.60 6.13
N ALA A 432 -11.05 -10.50 7.05
CA ALA A 432 -12.13 -11.46 6.83
C ALA A 432 -13.23 -11.45 7.89
N SER A 433 -12.94 -11.13 9.14
CA SER A 433 -13.86 -11.36 10.26
C SER A 433 -14.75 -10.16 10.58
N PRO A 434 -15.97 -10.37 11.09
CA PRO A 434 -16.74 -9.30 11.71
C PRO A 434 -16.09 -8.89 13.05
N LEU A 435 -16.33 -7.66 13.48
CA LEU A 435 -15.92 -7.18 14.79
C LEU A 435 -16.89 -7.71 15.85
N THR A 436 -16.47 -8.75 16.57
CA THR A 436 -17.18 -9.32 17.71
C THR A 436 -16.33 -9.21 18.97
N GLU A 437 -16.93 -9.35 20.15
CA GLU A 437 -16.21 -9.30 21.43
C GLU A 437 -15.04 -10.30 21.47
N THR A 438 -15.25 -11.53 20.99
CA THR A 438 -14.20 -12.56 20.96
C THR A 438 -13.06 -12.19 20.04
N VAL A 439 -13.36 -11.64 18.84
CA VAL A 439 -12.35 -11.17 17.90
C VAL A 439 -11.57 -10.00 18.48
N LEU A 440 -12.27 -9.02 19.05
CA LEU A 440 -11.68 -7.86 19.71
C LEU A 440 -10.71 -8.29 20.82
N GLN A 441 -11.17 -9.09 21.76
CA GLN A 441 -10.35 -9.57 22.90
C GLN A 441 -9.11 -10.33 22.43
N THR A 442 -9.25 -11.18 21.40
CA THR A 442 -8.12 -11.91 20.83
C THR A 442 -7.07 -10.95 20.24
N VAL A 443 -7.50 -9.98 19.43
CA VAL A 443 -6.57 -9.02 18.81
C VAL A 443 -5.94 -8.09 19.85
N VAL A 444 -6.71 -7.64 20.85
CA VAL A 444 -6.20 -6.80 21.96
C VAL A 444 -5.16 -7.55 22.78
N SER A 445 -5.39 -8.83 23.11
CA SER A 445 -4.39 -9.65 23.79
C SER A 445 -3.10 -9.76 22.97
N ARG A 446 -3.19 -9.95 21.65
CA ARG A 446 -2.00 -9.98 20.79
C ARG A 446 -1.30 -8.62 20.71
N LEU A 447 -2.04 -7.52 20.70
CA LEU A 447 -1.49 -6.17 20.70
C LEU A 447 -0.69 -5.87 21.98
N HIS A 448 -1.22 -6.23 23.14
CA HIS A 448 -0.63 -5.84 24.42
C HIS A 448 0.39 -6.85 24.96
N GLU A 449 0.18 -8.15 24.71
CA GLU A 449 0.87 -9.22 25.41
C GLU A 449 1.80 -10.05 24.52
N ASP A 450 1.65 -10.02 23.18
CA ASP A 450 2.50 -10.84 22.32
C ASP A 450 3.96 -10.41 22.43
N SER A 451 4.85 -11.37 22.57
CA SER A 451 6.29 -11.12 22.66
C SER A 451 6.89 -10.60 21.35
N SER A 452 6.26 -10.91 20.20
CA SER A 452 6.72 -10.51 18.88
C SER A 452 6.24 -9.11 18.52
N VAL A 453 7.18 -8.23 18.23
CA VAL A 453 6.89 -6.89 17.68
C VAL A 453 6.10 -6.99 16.38
N TYR A 454 6.40 -7.98 15.53
CA TYR A 454 5.66 -8.23 14.30
C TYR A 454 4.17 -8.45 14.55
N ILE A 455 3.85 -9.27 15.55
CA ILE A 455 2.45 -9.59 15.86
C ILE A 455 1.76 -8.41 16.52
N ARG A 456 2.42 -7.68 17.42
CA ARG A 456 1.85 -6.45 17.99
C ARG A 456 1.57 -5.40 16.93
N SER A 457 2.49 -5.22 15.99
CA SER A 457 2.32 -4.30 14.85
C SER A 457 1.13 -4.69 13.96
N VAL A 458 1.02 -5.98 13.61
CA VAL A 458 -0.12 -6.51 12.85
C VAL A 458 -1.42 -6.31 13.63
N ALA A 459 -1.45 -6.62 14.93
CA ALA A 459 -2.65 -6.46 15.77
C ALA A 459 -3.12 -5.01 15.85
N ALA A 460 -2.18 -4.05 15.94
CA ALA A 460 -2.51 -2.63 15.88
C ALA A 460 -3.22 -2.26 14.57
N GLY A 461 -2.69 -2.69 13.42
CA GLY A 461 -3.33 -2.45 12.11
C GLY A 461 -4.66 -3.18 11.94
N THR A 462 -4.76 -4.39 12.50
CA THR A 462 -5.98 -5.22 12.45
C THR A 462 -7.16 -4.53 13.13
N LEU A 463 -6.96 -3.82 14.25
CA LEU A 463 -8.06 -3.08 14.91
C LEU A 463 -8.64 -1.98 14.00
N GLY A 464 -7.80 -1.28 13.22
CA GLY A 464 -8.27 -0.33 12.22
C GLY A 464 -9.08 -0.99 11.11
N CYS A 465 -8.60 -2.13 10.59
CA CYS A 465 -9.31 -2.89 9.55
C CYS A 465 -10.66 -3.43 10.06
N LEU A 466 -10.70 -3.98 11.28
CA LEU A 466 -11.94 -4.46 11.90
C LEU A 466 -12.95 -3.33 12.09
N GLY A 467 -12.53 -2.15 12.56
CA GLY A 467 -13.41 -1.00 12.72
C GLY A 467 -13.94 -0.49 11.38
N ARG A 468 -13.10 -0.41 10.35
CA ARG A 468 -13.51 -0.07 8.98
C ARG A 468 -14.60 -1.03 8.46
N ARG A 469 -14.41 -2.34 8.66
CA ARG A 469 -15.39 -3.35 8.26
C ARG A 469 -16.67 -3.27 9.10
N ALA A 470 -16.56 -3.05 10.42
CA ALA A 470 -17.71 -2.87 11.30
C ALA A 470 -18.62 -1.73 10.83
N ILE A 471 -18.02 -0.62 10.41
CA ILE A 471 -18.76 0.52 9.88
C ILE A 471 -19.47 0.17 8.58
N ALA A 472 -18.80 -0.52 7.65
CA ALA A 472 -19.37 -0.90 6.37
C ALA A 472 -20.51 -1.94 6.50
N THR A 473 -20.38 -2.88 7.43
CA THR A 473 -21.35 -3.97 7.63
C THR A 473 -22.42 -3.67 8.66
N GLY A 474 -22.24 -2.69 9.51
CA GLY A 474 -23.09 -2.43 10.66
C GLY A 474 -22.87 -3.37 11.85
N ILE A 475 -21.95 -4.34 11.76
CA ILE A 475 -21.72 -5.37 12.78
C ILE A 475 -20.59 -4.95 13.71
N GLY A 476 -20.88 -4.79 15.00
CA GLY A 476 -19.89 -4.49 16.04
C GLY A 476 -19.47 -3.02 16.10
N ILE A 477 -20.25 -2.10 15.55
CA ILE A 477 -19.99 -0.65 15.62
C ILE A 477 -19.85 -0.18 17.07
N ASP A 478 -20.64 -0.73 17.98
CA ASP A 478 -20.62 -0.46 19.42
C ASP A 478 -19.32 -0.87 20.11
N LEU A 479 -18.49 -1.71 19.48
CA LEU A 479 -17.17 -2.10 19.96
C LEU A 479 -16.03 -1.18 19.51
N ILE A 480 -16.28 -0.22 18.62
CA ILE A 480 -15.25 0.72 18.15
C ILE A 480 -14.63 1.55 19.27
N PRO A 481 -15.40 2.06 20.26
CA PRO A 481 -14.80 2.72 21.42
C PRO A 481 -13.80 1.83 22.19
N SER A 482 -14.06 0.53 22.27
CA SER A 482 -13.14 -0.43 22.89
C SER A 482 -11.89 -0.68 22.04
N CYS A 483 -12.01 -0.69 20.72
CA CYS A 483 -10.85 -0.70 19.82
C CYS A 483 -9.95 0.52 20.05
N LEU A 484 -10.54 1.71 20.14
CA LEU A 484 -9.81 2.94 20.40
C LEU A 484 -9.13 2.90 21.78
N ALA A 485 -9.83 2.49 22.83
CA ALA A 485 -9.24 2.37 24.16
C ALA A 485 -8.01 1.45 24.18
N ALA A 486 -8.07 0.31 23.47
CA ALA A 486 -6.94 -0.62 23.35
C ALA A 486 -5.77 0.00 22.55
N LEU A 487 -6.06 0.73 21.47
CA LEU A 487 -5.05 1.44 20.70
C LEU A 487 -4.36 2.53 21.53
N LEU A 488 -5.12 3.33 22.29
CA LEU A 488 -4.57 4.37 23.16
C LEU A 488 -3.70 3.77 24.28
N GLN A 489 -4.14 2.66 24.87
CA GLN A 489 -3.34 1.94 25.86
C GLN A 489 -2.02 1.44 25.26
N SER A 490 -2.05 0.90 24.05
CA SER A 490 -0.83 0.47 23.35
C SER A 490 0.08 1.65 23.04
N LEU A 491 -0.46 2.78 22.63
CA LEU A 491 0.30 3.99 22.36
C LEU A 491 1.13 4.44 23.57
N ALA A 492 0.51 4.48 24.76
CA ALA A 492 1.21 4.81 26.00
C ALA A 492 2.23 3.73 26.41
N HIS A 493 1.93 2.45 26.15
CA HIS A 493 2.81 1.34 26.51
C HIS A 493 4.07 1.29 25.62
N GLU A 494 3.95 1.51 24.34
CA GLU A 494 5.11 1.54 23.42
C GLU A 494 6.02 2.75 23.69
N GLU A 495 5.49 3.88 24.13
CA GLU A 495 6.30 5.01 24.59
C GLU A 495 7.14 4.66 25.81
N ASN A 496 6.58 3.92 26.78
CA ASN A 496 7.30 3.42 27.94
C ASN A 496 8.40 2.43 27.57
N ARG A 497 8.17 1.56 26.58
CA ARG A 497 9.20 0.64 26.06
C ARG A 497 10.35 1.38 25.40
N LEU A 498 10.08 2.45 24.65
CA LEU A 498 11.07 3.36 24.10
C LEU A 498 11.95 3.97 25.18
N ALA A 499 11.36 4.50 26.23
CA ALA A 499 12.05 5.09 27.37
C ALA A 499 12.95 4.07 28.09
N MET A 500 12.47 2.84 28.27
CA MET A 500 13.23 1.75 28.88
C MET A 500 14.44 1.32 28.03
N SER A 501 14.30 1.23 26.73
CA SER A 501 15.40 0.89 25.82
C SER A 501 16.52 1.92 25.87
N LYS A 502 16.18 3.20 25.98
CA LYS A 502 17.17 4.29 26.15
C LYS A 502 17.88 4.24 27.50
N ALA A 503 17.14 3.96 28.57
CA ALA A 503 17.71 3.83 29.91
C ALA A 503 18.69 2.65 30.05
N GLN A 504 18.56 1.61 29.23
CA GLN A 504 19.47 0.46 29.21
C GLN A 504 20.77 0.71 28.42
N GLY A 505 21.00 1.92 27.93
CA GLY A 505 22.25 2.30 27.25
C GLY A 505 22.49 1.59 25.91
N ARG A 506 21.48 0.98 25.35
CA ARG A 506 21.58 0.38 24.01
C ARG A 506 21.69 1.50 22.98
N SER A 507 22.87 1.70 22.47
CA SER A 507 23.09 2.53 21.29
C SER A 507 22.43 1.85 20.10
N ILE A 508 21.31 2.39 19.63
CA ILE A 508 20.52 1.83 18.53
C ILE A 508 21.11 2.23 17.16
N LYS A 509 22.33 2.68 17.11
CA LYS A 509 23.00 2.98 15.85
C LYS A 509 23.09 1.72 14.99
N PHE A 510 22.28 1.66 13.92
CA PHE A 510 22.30 0.63 12.89
C PHE A 510 21.93 -0.81 13.31
N VAL A 511 21.28 -1.00 14.43
CA VAL A 511 20.70 -2.30 14.74
C VAL A 511 19.38 -2.40 13.98
N ARG A 512 19.31 -3.31 13.02
CA ARG A 512 18.04 -3.69 12.41
C ARG A 512 17.09 -4.10 13.54
N PRO A 513 15.82 -3.62 13.54
CA PRO A 513 14.90 -4.00 14.57
C PRO A 513 14.78 -5.52 14.61
N THR A 514 14.90 -6.06 15.79
CA THR A 514 14.63 -7.47 16.07
C THR A 514 13.22 -7.59 16.62
N ASP A 515 12.73 -8.81 16.80
CA ASP A 515 11.49 -9.05 17.54
C ASP A 515 11.47 -8.48 18.96
N GLU A 516 12.63 -8.11 19.49
CA GLU A 516 12.78 -7.54 20.84
C GLU A 516 12.76 -6.00 20.87
N CYS A 517 12.94 -5.34 19.73
CA CYS A 517 13.07 -3.89 19.63
C CYS A 517 12.22 -3.32 18.50
N ASP A 518 11.25 -2.49 18.85
CA ASP A 518 10.35 -1.84 17.87
C ASP A 518 10.95 -0.55 17.26
N VAL A 519 11.95 0.03 17.87
CA VAL A 519 12.47 1.35 17.49
C VAL A 519 13.68 1.24 16.61
N CYS A 520 13.61 1.92 15.45
CA CYS A 520 14.74 2.09 14.54
C CYS A 520 15.18 3.55 14.56
N GLU A 521 16.38 3.83 15.04
CA GLU A 521 17.02 5.12 14.82
C GLU A 521 17.72 5.10 13.46
N GLY A 522 17.60 6.19 12.71
CA GLY A 522 18.23 6.36 11.40
C GLY A 522 17.35 6.09 10.19
N ASP A 523 16.26 5.33 10.35
CA ASP A 523 15.32 5.03 9.24
C ASP A 523 14.17 6.04 9.14
N GLY A 524 14.08 7.00 10.06
CA GLY A 524 13.06 8.05 10.05
C GLY A 524 13.44 9.21 9.14
N VAL A 525 12.49 10.11 8.93
CA VAL A 525 12.70 11.34 8.17
C VAL A 525 13.45 12.34 9.03
N ASP A 526 14.63 12.77 8.60
CA ASP A 526 15.38 13.86 9.22
C ASP A 526 14.91 15.21 8.65
N PHE A 527 14.35 16.03 9.52
CA PHE A 527 13.92 17.39 9.19
C PHE A 527 14.96 18.45 9.57
N GLY A 528 16.12 18.06 10.12
CA GLY A 528 17.11 19.00 10.63
C GLY A 528 16.62 19.82 11.83
N LEU A 529 15.58 19.38 12.53
CA LEU A 529 14.97 20.05 13.66
C LEU A 529 15.24 19.25 14.94
N GLU A 530 15.79 19.90 15.98
CA GLU A 530 16.13 19.23 17.26
C GLU A 530 14.98 18.46 17.89
N ARG A 531 13.74 18.89 17.64
CA ARG A 531 12.55 18.24 18.17
C ARG A 531 12.35 16.84 17.64
N TYR A 532 12.63 16.61 16.36
CA TYR A 532 12.39 15.34 15.69
C TYR A 532 13.68 14.55 15.60
N ALA A 533 13.59 13.26 15.87
CA ALA A 533 14.65 12.30 15.62
C ALA A 533 14.27 11.42 14.42
N PRO A 534 15.26 10.93 13.66
CA PRO A 534 15.01 9.93 12.63
C PRO A 534 14.70 8.58 13.30
N VAL A 535 13.49 8.43 13.80
CA VAL A 535 13.03 7.27 14.58
C VAL A 535 11.78 6.70 13.92
N ARG A 536 11.71 5.38 13.84
CA ARG A 536 10.53 4.64 13.37
C ARG A 536 10.08 3.64 14.45
N SER A 537 8.79 3.43 14.54
CA SER A 537 8.18 2.43 15.43
C SER A 537 6.96 1.82 14.73
N ALA A 538 7.08 0.56 14.33
CA ALA A 538 6.02 -0.11 13.59
C ALA A 538 4.72 -0.24 14.39
N VAL A 539 4.80 -0.53 15.68
CA VAL A 539 3.60 -0.66 16.54
C VAL A 539 2.93 0.70 16.71
N ARG A 540 3.69 1.73 17.10
CA ARG A 540 3.17 3.07 17.35
C ARG A 540 2.55 3.69 16.10
N GLU A 541 3.22 3.57 14.98
CA GLU A 541 2.75 4.09 13.70
C GLU A 541 1.49 3.35 13.21
N ASN A 542 1.41 2.02 13.38
CA ASN A 542 0.20 1.26 13.06
C ASN A 542 -0.98 1.57 13.99
N VAL A 543 -0.71 1.87 15.26
CA VAL A 543 -1.74 2.36 16.21
C VAL A 543 -2.35 3.65 15.68
N LEU A 544 -1.52 4.64 15.36
CA LEU A 544 -1.98 5.94 14.87
C LEU A 544 -2.65 5.85 13.50
N TRP A 545 -2.14 5.02 12.59
CA TRP A 545 -2.81 4.72 11.33
C TRP A 545 -4.22 4.16 11.54
N SER A 546 -4.40 3.24 12.48
CA SER A 546 -5.72 2.69 12.83
C SER A 546 -6.64 3.77 13.43
N ILE A 547 -6.10 4.66 14.26
CA ILE A 547 -6.86 5.79 14.81
C ILE A 547 -7.33 6.72 13.68
N VAL A 548 -6.49 7.02 12.67
CA VAL A 548 -6.92 7.81 11.50
C VAL A 548 -8.10 7.14 10.80
N ILE A 549 -8.03 5.83 10.56
CA ILE A 549 -9.14 5.10 9.93
C ILE A 549 -10.43 5.28 10.74
N LEU A 550 -10.39 5.05 12.05
CA LEU A 550 -11.56 5.14 12.91
C LEU A 550 -12.10 6.57 13.00
N CYS A 551 -11.23 7.58 13.02
CA CYS A 551 -11.61 9.00 13.02
C CYS A 551 -12.17 9.48 11.67
N SER A 552 -12.05 8.70 10.61
CA SER A 552 -12.54 9.07 9.26
C SER A 552 -14.05 8.86 9.08
N HIS A 553 -14.76 8.32 10.07
CA HIS A 553 -16.15 7.90 9.96
C HIS A 553 -17.12 8.67 10.87
N GLY A 554 -16.65 9.75 11.47
CA GLY A 554 -17.51 10.62 12.28
C GLY A 554 -17.44 10.33 13.79
N THR A 555 -17.86 11.34 14.53
CA THR A 555 -17.76 11.34 16.00
C THR A 555 -18.76 10.44 16.72
N PRO A 556 -19.97 10.17 16.18
CA PRO A 556 -20.88 9.23 16.82
C PRO A 556 -20.30 7.82 16.98
N VAL A 557 -19.44 7.42 16.06
CA VAL A 557 -18.79 6.11 16.08
C VAL A 557 -17.77 5.99 17.22
N LEU A 558 -17.15 7.12 17.62
CA LEU A 558 -16.13 7.15 18.67
C LEU A 558 -16.72 7.13 20.07
N GLY A 559 -17.95 7.64 20.24
CA GLY A 559 -18.67 7.63 21.51
C GLY A 559 -17.84 8.17 22.69
N PRO A 560 -17.77 7.42 23.81
CA PRO A 560 -17.03 7.85 25.00
C PRO A 560 -15.51 7.87 24.82
N ALA A 561 -14.97 7.29 23.76
CA ALA A 561 -13.54 7.30 23.46
C ALA A 561 -13.09 8.60 22.77
N LEU A 562 -13.99 9.50 22.39
CA LEU A 562 -13.66 10.72 21.65
C LEU A 562 -12.68 11.61 22.43
N GLU A 563 -13.04 12.02 23.65
CA GLU A 563 -12.20 12.92 24.47
C GLU A 563 -10.83 12.31 24.78
N PRO A 564 -10.71 11.06 25.24
CA PRO A 564 -9.42 10.42 25.43
C PRO A 564 -8.59 10.35 24.14
N THR A 565 -9.23 10.09 22.99
CA THR A 565 -8.54 10.06 21.70
C THR A 565 -7.97 11.42 21.33
N VAL A 566 -8.76 12.50 21.46
CA VAL A 566 -8.30 13.86 21.19
C VAL A 566 -7.12 14.21 22.09
N ALA A 567 -7.23 13.98 23.39
CA ALA A 567 -6.15 14.27 24.34
C ALA A 567 -4.85 13.52 24.02
N ALA A 568 -4.95 12.25 23.63
CA ALA A 568 -3.79 11.46 23.24
C ALA A 568 -3.15 11.94 21.93
N LEU A 569 -3.96 12.30 20.93
CA LEU A 569 -3.47 12.86 19.67
C LEU A 569 -2.77 14.21 19.88
N GLU A 570 -3.32 15.10 20.71
CA GLU A 570 -2.67 16.36 21.08
C GLU A 570 -1.32 16.11 21.78
N ALA A 571 -1.27 15.14 22.70
CA ALA A 571 -0.02 14.77 23.37
C ALA A 571 1.04 14.28 22.36
N VAL A 572 0.66 13.42 21.41
CA VAL A 572 1.56 12.97 20.34
C VAL A 572 2.09 14.15 19.53
N ILE A 573 1.22 15.05 19.08
CA ILE A 573 1.62 16.23 18.29
C ILE A 573 2.62 17.09 19.06
N ARG A 574 2.43 17.27 20.37
CA ARG A 574 3.29 18.13 21.20
C ARG A 574 4.61 17.48 21.59
N THR A 575 4.65 16.18 21.79
CA THR A 575 5.78 15.54 22.49
C THR A 575 6.51 14.47 21.68
N ASP A 576 5.85 13.86 20.68
CA ASP A 576 6.46 12.77 19.92
C ASP A 576 7.62 13.24 19.05
N LYS A 577 8.65 12.41 18.97
CA LYS A 577 9.82 12.66 18.14
C LYS A 577 9.73 11.99 16.77
N ASN A 578 8.83 11.01 16.62
CA ASN A 578 8.55 10.37 15.35
C ASN A 578 7.62 11.26 14.51
N VAL A 579 8.16 11.87 13.48
CA VAL A 579 7.42 12.81 12.62
C VAL A 579 6.22 12.16 11.91
N ILE A 580 6.31 10.87 11.59
CA ILE A 580 5.20 10.13 10.95
C ILE A 580 4.06 9.94 11.96
N ALA A 581 4.38 9.62 13.21
CA ALA A 581 3.40 9.56 14.28
C ALA A 581 2.70 10.92 14.48
N VAL A 582 3.46 12.00 14.50
CA VAL A 582 2.91 13.36 14.56
C VAL A 582 1.98 13.66 13.38
N GLY A 583 2.40 13.30 12.17
CA GLY A 583 1.59 13.50 10.96
C GLY A 583 0.26 12.74 10.99
N PHE A 584 0.24 11.48 11.42
CA PHE A 584 -0.99 10.72 11.60
C PHE A 584 -1.90 11.34 12.69
N ALA A 585 -1.34 11.79 13.79
CA ALA A 585 -2.12 12.44 14.83
C ALA A 585 -2.77 13.74 14.33
N MET A 586 -2.04 14.53 13.55
CA MET A 586 -2.57 15.73 12.90
C MET A 586 -3.69 15.42 11.91
N ASP A 587 -3.51 14.37 11.07
CA ASP A 587 -4.54 13.93 10.12
C ASP A 587 -5.81 13.49 10.86
N ALA A 588 -5.68 12.66 11.90
CA ALA A 588 -6.82 12.22 12.70
C ALA A 588 -7.61 13.38 13.31
N LEU A 589 -6.92 14.35 13.93
CA LEU A 589 -7.59 15.53 14.50
C LEU A 589 -8.27 16.39 13.43
N ALA A 590 -7.62 16.61 12.29
CA ALA A 590 -8.19 17.40 11.21
C ALA A 590 -9.47 16.73 10.65
N ARG A 591 -9.49 15.41 10.54
CA ARG A 591 -10.69 14.65 10.12
C ARG A 591 -11.82 14.82 11.12
N LEU A 592 -11.56 14.71 12.40
CA LEU A 592 -12.56 14.95 13.45
C LEU A 592 -13.15 16.35 13.38
N VAL A 593 -12.33 17.36 13.14
CA VAL A 593 -12.77 18.75 13.00
C VAL A 593 -13.64 18.94 11.76
N ASN A 594 -13.25 18.39 10.62
CA ASN A 594 -13.98 18.58 9.36
C ASN A 594 -15.31 17.83 9.31
N LEU A 595 -15.35 16.59 9.78
CA LEU A 595 -16.59 15.81 9.83
C LEU A 595 -17.67 16.48 10.67
N ARG A 596 -17.30 17.16 11.74
CA ARG A 596 -18.25 17.87 12.59
C ARG A 596 -18.76 19.19 12.01
N SER A 597 -17.97 19.88 11.20
CA SER A 597 -18.46 21.05 10.50
C SER A 597 -19.58 20.72 9.49
N GLN A 598 -19.66 19.47 9.07
CA GLN A 598 -20.71 18.95 8.17
C GLN A 598 -21.97 18.44 8.92
N GLU A 599 -21.84 18.05 10.20
CA GLU A 599 -22.93 17.52 11.02
C GLU A 599 -23.85 18.59 11.67
N GLY A 600 -23.60 19.86 11.41
CA GLY A 600 -24.64 20.91 11.52
C GLY A 600 -24.83 21.61 12.86
N GLU A 601 -24.22 21.22 13.99
CA GLU A 601 -24.20 22.02 15.21
C GLU A 601 -22.83 22.03 15.89
N PRO A 602 -22.22 23.22 16.14
CA PRO A 602 -20.96 23.31 16.84
C PRO A 602 -21.18 23.01 18.33
N GLN A 603 -20.85 21.81 18.74
CA GLN A 603 -20.68 21.50 20.15
C GLN A 603 -19.47 22.30 20.71
N PRO A 604 -19.47 22.76 21.97
CA PRO A 604 -18.38 23.56 22.54
C PRO A 604 -16.99 22.96 22.36
N LEU A 605 -16.88 21.63 22.48
CA LEU A 605 -15.64 20.87 22.29
C LEU A 605 -15.00 21.08 20.90
N ILE A 606 -15.77 21.46 19.88
CA ILE A 606 -15.27 21.61 18.50
C ILE A 606 -14.73 22.99 18.23
N ALA A 607 -15.39 24.02 18.76
CA ALA A 607 -14.85 25.38 18.70
C ALA A 607 -13.48 25.39 19.39
N ASP A 608 -13.38 24.69 20.53
CA ASP A 608 -12.14 24.53 21.26
C ASP A 608 -11.12 23.69 20.49
N LEU A 609 -11.53 22.58 19.86
CA LEU A 609 -10.67 21.76 19.00
C LEU A 609 -10.18 22.52 17.77
N GLN A 610 -11.03 23.29 17.10
CA GLN A 610 -10.62 24.11 15.95
C GLN A 610 -9.62 25.17 16.37
N THR A 611 -9.85 25.81 17.54
CA THR A 611 -8.94 26.82 18.08
C THR A 611 -7.63 26.18 18.52
N ASN A 612 -7.69 25.06 19.23
CA ASN A 612 -6.52 24.31 19.68
C ASN A 612 -5.74 23.72 18.52
N LEU A 613 -6.41 23.14 17.52
CA LEU A 613 -5.75 22.62 16.33
C LEU A 613 -5.00 23.71 15.56
N ARG A 614 -5.61 24.89 15.37
CA ARG A 614 -4.94 26.04 14.75
C ARG A 614 -3.72 26.51 15.56
N ALA A 615 -3.84 26.56 16.89
CA ALA A 615 -2.73 26.92 17.76
C ALA A 615 -1.61 25.87 17.66
N ILE A 616 -1.94 24.57 17.76
CA ILE A 616 -0.99 23.47 17.65
C ILE A 616 -0.28 23.47 16.27
N LEU A 617 -1.03 23.69 15.20
CA LEU A 617 -0.47 23.76 13.85
C LEU A 617 0.41 25.00 13.65
N SER A 618 0.07 26.13 14.27
CA SER A 618 0.89 27.36 14.21
C SER A 618 2.19 27.24 14.97
N GLU A 619 2.21 26.47 16.06
CA GLU A 619 3.40 26.17 16.85
C GLU A 619 4.25 25.03 16.24
N SER A 620 3.68 24.26 15.31
CA SER A 620 4.39 23.16 14.69
C SER A 620 5.34 23.65 13.61
N PRO A 621 6.62 23.24 13.64
CA PRO A 621 7.54 23.52 12.54
C PRO A 621 7.13 22.83 11.22
N ILE A 622 6.03 22.06 11.23
CA ILE A 622 5.49 21.31 10.11
C ILE A 622 4.24 22.02 9.56
N GLN A 623 4.28 23.32 9.40
CA GLN A 623 3.18 24.12 8.81
C GLN A 623 2.74 23.63 7.43
N CYS A 624 3.66 22.99 6.69
CA CYS A 624 3.38 22.39 5.39
C CYS A 624 2.41 21.20 5.46
N TRP A 625 2.30 20.53 6.61
CA TRP A 625 1.45 19.37 6.74
C TRP A 625 -0.03 19.74 6.79
N GLU A 626 -0.36 20.87 7.39
CA GLU A 626 -1.73 21.38 7.39
C GLU A 626 -2.32 21.46 5.97
N SER A 627 -1.52 21.92 5.01
CA SER A 627 -1.95 22.01 3.62
C SER A 627 -2.20 20.66 2.97
N LEU A 628 -1.37 19.65 3.28
CA LEU A 628 -1.59 18.26 2.80
C LEU A 628 -2.83 17.63 3.42
N VAL A 629 -3.00 17.77 4.71
CA VAL A 629 -4.16 17.24 5.43
C VAL A 629 -5.44 17.92 4.93
N ARG A 630 -5.45 19.23 4.76
CA ARG A 630 -6.58 19.95 4.15
C ARG A 630 -6.84 19.53 2.71
N GLY A 631 -5.80 19.24 1.95
CA GLY A 631 -5.92 18.74 0.59
C GLY A 631 -6.57 17.36 0.52
N SER A 632 -6.29 16.47 1.47
CA SER A 632 -6.84 15.12 1.51
C SER A 632 -8.27 15.03 2.06
N ILE A 633 -8.74 16.04 2.80
CA ILE A 633 -10.01 16.01 3.53
C ILE A 633 -11.13 16.79 2.83
N THR A 634 -10.81 17.69 1.92
CA THR A 634 -11.83 18.42 1.14
C THR A 634 -12.21 17.59 -0.08
N PRO A 635 -13.49 17.15 -0.20
CA PRO A 635 -13.98 16.49 -1.40
C PRO A 635 -13.94 17.41 -2.61
#